data_3af0c998f49ec09626ca6ba9c9c8ea41
#
_entry.id   3af0c998f49ec09626ca6ba9c9c8ea41
#
_cell.length_a   1.000
_cell.length_b   1.000
_cell.length_c   1.000
_cell.angle_alpha   90.00
_cell.angle_beta   90.00
_cell.angle_gamma   90.00
#
_symmetry.space_group_name_H-M   'P 1'
#
loop_
_entity.id
_entity.type
_entity.pdbx_description
1 polymer ?
#
loop_
_entity_poly.entity_id
_entity_poly.type
_entity_poly.pdbx_seq_one_letter_code
_entity_poly.pdbx_strand_id
1 'polypeptide(L)'
;MEFAETLPKQIGNVKLNYEFYPGEDIYSDGAIEDEILDITKNAARIEYPKIIEEKNSWPVLYHLSALRGNIVDWLPITKDMKVLEIGSGCGAITDKLSEKAGKVTCVDLSAKRSMINAYRNQDRDNIEIYVGNFNDIEPSLDCDYDLVCLIGVFEYGNSYIHTKTPYEDFFQIMQKHKKSTGLLVIAIENKFGLKYWAGCKEDHVGTYFSGLEGYPEGGSARTFTKRGLEKIFGRCGETNYHFYYPYPDYKFPTTIYSDRRLPYEGELTDNMRNFDRDRMVLFREKYVFDSTIEDDYFDLFSNSYMVVIGELPQTIYSKYSNDRDGRYELRTDIVETPAGKVVRKVPMTEEARAHVREMEAAYQALCERYEGSGLHINPCMYHEQEGYAEFPFEQGTTLETLMDQCLSEKNLDGFQRLFDKYWELVSYRKEGYTGNIADYDLIFANILVDGENWTVIDYEWTTKETVEDKEIAFRAIYCYILEDEKRNELNLDYIMQQLNVTEDEAEEYRHKEAIFQKKVTGKRKSMGEIRAAIGTYAADPKKLMEEHLQEILDERIQLYFDRGQGFCESDSRYVPDVYVKERQIETTLTVEGDVRNFRVDPADKPCVVKLQQLLWNGMPVTFEKKFIETNGKQVKPGTYLFATADPNLVLHVEALVMAGMRAEEENQVELKMEVSPVSAEAAEEMISMIKKLF
;
A
#
# COMPACT_ATOMS: atom_id res chain seq x y z
N MET A 1 -39.29 14.62 20.46
CA MET A 1 -40.14 15.29 19.43
C MET A 1 -39.74 16.75 19.11
N GLU A 2 -39.24 17.54 20.05
CA GLU A 2 -38.82 18.94 19.77
C GLU A 2 -37.57 19.08 18.85
N PHE A 3 -36.65 18.13 18.79
CA PHE A 3 -35.46 18.22 17.94
C PHE A 3 -35.75 17.97 16.45
N ALA A 4 -36.70 17.10 16.12
CA ALA A 4 -37.07 16.82 14.72
C ALA A 4 -37.77 17.95 14.00
N GLU A 5 -38.41 18.90 14.74
CA GLU A 5 -39.05 20.07 14.16
C GLU A 5 -38.10 21.18 13.69
N THR A 6 -36.81 21.11 14.11
CA THR A 6 -35.76 22.09 13.74
C THR A 6 -34.88 21.67 12.58
N LEU A 7 -34.93 20.37 12.17
CA LEU A 7 -34.11 19.86 11.08
C LEU A 7 -34.62 20.34 9.70
N PRO A 8 -33.71 20.74 8.78
CA PRO A 8 -34.09 21.22 7.47
C PRO A 8 -34.67 20.09 6.61
N LYS A 9 -35.90 20.22 6.10
CA LYS A 9 -36.52 19.25 5.17
C LYS A 9 -35.98 19.35 3.75
N GLN A 10 -35.19 20.38 3.45
CA GLN A 10 -34.56 20.60 2.16
C GLN A 10 -33.27 21.40 2.36
N ILE A 11 -32.22 21.02 1.66
CA ILE A 11 -30.95 21.74 1.58
C ILE A 11 -30.58 21.86 0.10
N GLY A 12 -30.52 23.12 -0.40
CA GLY A 12 -30.44 23.33 -1.85
C GLY A 12 -31.63 22.67 -2.56
N ASN A 13 -31.37 21.80 -3.50
CA ASN A 13 -32.39 21.03 -4.21
C ASN A 13 -32.65 19.64 -3.60
N VAL A 14 -31.81 19.18 -2.65
CA VAL A 14 -31.91 17.85 -2.02
C VAL A 14 -33.01 17.84 -0.96
N LYS A 15 -33.89 16.84 -1.03
CA LYS A 15 -34.99 16.64 -0.07
C LYS A 15 -34.54 15.67 1.04
N LEU A 16 -34.93 15.98 2.29
CA LEU A 16 -34.69 15.18 3.47
C LEU A 16 -36.02 14.80 4.14
N ASN A 17 -36.24 13.48 4.32
CA ASN A 17 -37.42 12.94 4.99
C ASN A 17 -37.00 12.37 6.35
N TYR A 18 -37.52 12.94 7.43
CA TYR A 18 -37.22 12.53 8.82
C TYR A 18 -38.38 11.78 9.48
N GLU A 19 -39.36 11.28 8.71
CA GLU A 19 -40.52 10.56 9.24
C GLU A 19 -40.15 9.40 10.15
N PHE A 20 -39.06 8.71 9.84
CA PHE A 20 -38.56 7.54 10.54
C PHE A 20 -37.37 7.84 11.46
N TYR A 21 -37.02 9.11 11.64
CA TYR A 21 -35.86 9.50 12.47
C TYR A 21 -36.23 9.48 13.96
N PRO A 22 -35.51 8.72 14.82
CA PRO A 22 -35.86 8.57 16.24
C PRO A 22 -35.60 9.84 17.09
N GLY A 23 -34.95 10.85 16.54
CA GLY A 23 -34.66 12.12 17.22
C GLY A 23 -33.22 12.24 17.74
N GLU A 24 -32.42 11.18 17.63
CA GLU A 24 -30.99 11.17 17.97
C GLU A 24 -30.21 10.28 16.99
N ASP A 25 -28.95 10.63 16.75
CA ASP A 25 -28.05 9.81 15.93
C ASP A 25 -27.49 8.65 16.76
N ILE A 26 -27.84 7.44 16.38
CA ILE A 26 -27.39 6.20 17.02
C ILE A 26 -25.95 5.85 16.60
N TYR A 27 -25.51 6.31 15.42
CA TYR A 27 -24.19 6.08 14.85
C TYR A 27 -23.54 7.41 14.47
N SER A 28 -22.33 7.66 14.96
CA SER A 28 -21.54 8.87 14.66
C SER A 28 -20.05 8.61 14.86
N ASP A 29 -19.22 9.23 14.01
CA ASP A 29 -17.76 9.29 14.19
C ASP A 29 -17.36 10.43 15.17
N GLY A 30 -18.31 11.06 15.84
CA GLY A 30 -18.09 12.09 16.85
C GLY A 30 -17.88 13.50 16.27
N ALA A 31 -17.00 14.28 16.91
CA ALA A 31 -16.80 15.70 16.59
C ALA A 31 -16.27 15.96 15.17
N ILE A 32 -15.64 14.97 14.53
CA ILE A 32 -15.13 15.12 13.16
C ILE A 32 -16.26 15.32 12.14
N GLU A 33 -17.45 14.78 12.39
CA GLU A 33 -18.61 15.01 11.53
C GLU A 33 -19.09 16.46 11.56
N ASP A 34 -18.87 17.18 12.67
CA ASP A 34 -19.17 18.62 12.75
C ASP A 34 -18.22 19.43 11.85
N GLU A 35 -16.94 19.05 11.81
CA GLU A 35 -15.96 19.66 10.91
C GLU A 35 -16.31 19.38 9.43
N ILE A 36 -16.65 18.12 9.09
CA ILE A 36 -17.05 17.76 7.72
C ILE A 36 -18.34 18.50 7.31
N LEU A 37 -19.30 18.62 8.22
CA LEU A 37 -20.51 19.40 7.99
C LEU A 37 -20.22 20.89 7.72
N ASP A 38 -19.29 21.48 8.48
CA ASP A 38 -18.86 22.86 8.26
C ASP A 38 -18.16 23.04 6.91
N ILE A 39 -17.27 22.10 6.54
CA ILE A 39 -16.62 22.10 5.23
C ILE A 39 -17.67 22.04 4.11
N THR A 40 -18.63 21.11 4.18
CA THR A 40 -19.61 20.93 3.10
C THR A 40 -20.61 22.07 2.99
N LYS A 41 -20.85 22.82 4.07
CA LYS A 41 -21.64 24.05 4.06
C LYS A 41 -20.94 25.21 3.38
N ASN A 42 -19.64 25.35 3.53
CA ASN A 42 -18.89 26.56 3.20
C ASN A 42 -17.97 26.40 1.97
N ALA A 43 -17.68 25.17 1.51
CA ALA A 43 -16.79 24.91 0.37
C ALA A 43 -17.52 24.18 -0.77
N ALA A 44 -17.18 24.54 -2.00
CA ALA A 44 -17.64 23.81 -3.18
C ALA A 44 -16.85 22.50 -3.37
N ARG A 45 -17.46 21.49 -4.02
CA ARG A 45 -16.81 20.18 -4.27
C ARG A 45 -15.46 20.29 -4.95
N ILE A 46 -15.26 21.27 -5.82
CA ILE A 46 -13.98 21.49 -6.51
C ILE A 46 -12.83 21.86 -5.55
N GLU A 47 -13.15 22.35 -4.36
CA GLU A 47 -12.17 22.74 -3.35
C GLU A 47 -11.76 21.56 -2.45
N TYR A 48 -12.54 20.45 -2.46
CA TYR A 48 -12.29 19.31 -1.57
C TYR A 48 -10.88 18.68 -1.70
N PRO A 49 -10.28 18.50 -2.89
CA PRO A 49 -8.93 17.98 -3.00
C PRO A 49 -7.91 18.82 -2.19
N LYS A 50 -8.00 20.15 -2.30
CA LYS A 50 -7.14 21.06 -1.54
C LYS A 50 -7.40 20.99 -0.03
N ILE A 51 -8.67 20.91 0.39
CA ILE A 51 -9.04 20.78 1.81
C ILE A 51 -8.53 19.46 2.40
N ILE A 52 -8.65 18.36 1.66
CA ILE A 52 -8.10 17.04 2.06
C ILE A 52 -6.59 17.14 2.30
N GLU A 53 -5.87 17.79 1.40
CA GLU A 53 -4.41 17.99 1.50
C GLU A 53 -4.01 18.92 2.66
N GLU A 54 -4.84 19.88 3.02
CA GLU A 54 -4.58 20.81 4.14
C GLU A 54 -4.90 20.19 5.50
N LYS A 55 -5.97 19.38 5.57
CA LYS A 55 -6.45 18.79 6.82
C LYS A 55 -5.65 17.59 7.29
N ASN A 56 -5.04 16.83 6.38
CA ASN A 56 -4.27 15.62 6.69
C ASN A 56 -5.02 14.69 7.65
N SER A 57 -6.30 14.45 7.39
CA SER A 57 -7.21 13.70 8.27
C SER A 57 -7.87 12.56 7.50
N TRP A 58 -7.80 11.35 8.07
CA TRP A 58 -8.46 10.18 7.49
C TRP A 58 -9.97 10.36 7.26
N PRO A 59 -10.77 10.82 8.25
CA PRO A 59 -12.20 11.00 8.02
C PRO A 59 -12.50 12.05 6.94
N VAL A 60 -11.72 13.13 6.85
CA VAL A 60 -11.87 14.14 5.79
C VAL A 60 -11.58 13.53 4.43
N LEU A 61 -10.48 12.76 4.29
CA LEU A 61 -10.15 12.01 3.07
C LEU A 61 -11.29 11.04 2.72
N TYR A 62 -11.70 10.22 3.67
CA TYR A 62 -12.69 9.16 3.47
C TYR A 62 -14.04 9.71 3.01
N HIS A 63 -14.52 10.76 3.65
CA HIS A 63 -15.85 11.31 3.36
C HIS A 63 -15.88 12.27 2.18
N LEU A 64 -14.80 13.00 1.89
CA LEU A 64 -14.83 14.05 0.86
C LEU A 64 -14.17 13.67 -0.46
N SER A 65 -13.33 12.63 -0.50
CA SER A 65 -12.62 12.25 -1.73
C SER A 65 -13.56 11.79 -2.84
N ALA A 66 -13.37 12.33 -4.03
CA ALA A 66 -14.07 11.90 -5.25
C ALA A 66 -13.72 10.47 -5.68
N LEU A 67 -12.53 9.94 -5.26
CA LEU A 67 -12.08 8.58 -5.58
C LEU A 67 -13.04 7.48 -5.10
N ARG A 68 -13.83 7.80 -4.06
CA ARG A 68 -14.91 6.93 -3.57
C ARG A 68 -15.92 6.56 -4.66
N GLY A 69 -16.18 7.50 -5.57
CA GLY A 69 -17.12 7.32 -6.68
C GLY A 69 -16.66 6.31 -7.74
N ASN A 70 -15.35 5.99 -7.82
CA ASN A 70 -14.82 5.04 -8.79
C ASN A 70 -15.48 3.66 -8.69
N ILE A 71 -15.93 3.26 -7.49
CA ILE A 71 -16.57 1.97 -7.29
C ILE A 71 -17.85 1.80 -8.12
N VAL A 72 -18.56 2.87 -8.43
CA VAL A 72 -19.84 2.83 -9.18
C VAL A 72 -19.74 3.52 -10.55
N ASP A 73 -18.68 4.30 -10.82
CA ASP A 73 -18.59 5.14 -12.02
C ASP A 73 -18.58 4.34 -13.34
N TRP A 74 -17.96 3.17 -13.35
CA TRP A 74 -17.89 2.27 -14.50
C TRP A 74 -19.19 1.52 -14.82
N LEU A 75 -20.17 1.51 -13.88
CA LEU A 75 -21.46 0.87 -14.07
C LEU A 75 -22.27 1.58 -15.18
N PRO A 76 -23.10 0.84 -15.93
CA PRO A 76 -23.90 1.37 -17.03
C PRO A 76 -25.13 2.15 -16.55
N ILE A 77 -24.90 3.18 -15.73
CA ILE A 77 -25.93 4.04 -15.17
C ILE A 77 -26.29 5.14 -16.17
N THR A 78 -27.57 5.36 -16.42
CA THR A 78 -28.10 6.34 -17.37
C THR A 78 -29.13 7.28 -16.75
N LYS A 79 -29.42 8.40 -17.40
CA LYS A 79 -30.32 9.47 -16.88
C LYS A 79 -31.79 9.08 -16.76
N ASP A 80 -32.20 7.97 -17.29
CA ASP A 80 -33.55 7.39 -17.13
C ASP A 80 -33.65 6.42 -15.95
N MET A 81 -32.53 6.06 -15.33
CA MET A 81 -32.49 5.10 -14.23
C MET A 81 -32.83 5.71 -12.89
N LYS A 82 -33.48 4.87 -12.05
CA LYS A 82 -33.82 5.12 -10.66
C LYS A 82 -32.94 4.26 -9.76
N VAL A 83 -32.20 4.90 -8.85
CA VAL A 83 -31.20 4.26 -7.99
C VAL A 83 -31.65 4.32 -6.52
N LEU A 84 -31.46 3.22 -5.80
CA LEU A 84 -31.58 3.14 -4.34
C LEU A 84 -30.19 2.91 -3.74
N GLU A 85 -29.76 3.83 -2.88
CA GLU A 85 -28.51 3.73 -2.13
C GLU A 85 -28.80 3.54 -0.64
N ILE A 86 -28.39 2.41 -0.09
CA ILE A 86 -28.54 2.08 1.34
C ILE A 86 -27.22 2.38 2.05
N GLY A 87 -27.30 3.13 3.16
CA GLY A 87 -26.13 3.58 3.92
C GLY A 87 -25.33 4.66 3.18
N SER A 88 -26.04 5.69 2.70
CA SER A 88 -25.44 6.76 1.87
C SER A 88 -24.38 7.61 2.58
N GLY A 89 -24.35 7.58 3.92
CA GLY A 89 -23.38 8.30 4.74
C GLY A 89 -23.28 9.79 4.39
N CYS A 90 -22.06 10.27 4.26
CA CYS A 90 -21.76 11.66 3.88
C CYS A 90 -21.83 11.94 2.36
N GLY A 91 -22.40 11.04 1.57
CA GLY A 91 -22.73 11.27 0.17
C GLY A 91 -21.58 11.13 -0.83
N ALA A 92 -20.50 10.45 -0.47
CA ALA A 92 -19.37 10.30 -1.37
C ALA A 92 -19.71 9.46 -2.63
N ILE A 93 -20.55 8.44 -2.48
CA ILE A 93 -21.06 7.60 -3.58
C ILE A 93 -22.28 8.27 -4.23
N THR A 94 -23.19 8.87 -3.41
CA THR A 94 -24.36 9.62 -3.87
C THR A 94 -24.00 10.68 -4.92
N ASP A 95 -22.88 11.38 -4.77
CA ASP A 95 -22.40 12.38 -5.72
C ASP A 95 -22.27 11.77 -7.14
N LYS A 96 -21.57 10.64 -7.27
CA LYS A 96 -21.37 9.98 -8.56
C LYS A 96 -22.68 9.34 -9.09
N LEU A 97 -23.47 8.74 -8.22
CA LEU A 97 -24.77 8.18 -8.61
C LEU A 97 -25.72 9.27 -9.13
N SER A 98 -25.81 10.42 -8.46
CA SER A 98 -26.67 11.54 -8.88
C SER A 98 -26.17 12.22 -10.16
N GLU A 99 -24.85 12.22 -10.40
CA GLU A 99 -24.29 12.69 -11.66
C GLU A 99 -24.77 11.86 -12.84
N LYS A 100 -24.94 10.54 -12.68
CA LYS A 100 -25.24 9.60 -13.77
C LYS A 100 -26.74 9.26 -13.88
N ALA A 101 -27.43 9.09 -12.75
CA ALA A 101 -28.82 8.63 -12.70
C ALA A 101 -29.84 9.76 -12.88
N GLY A 102 -31.09 9.39 -13.18
CA GLY A 102 -32.24 10.29 -13.23
C GLY A 102 -32.84 10.57 -11.87
N LYS A 103 -32.85 9.58 -10.96
CA LYS A 103 -33.29 9.74 -9.56
C LYS A 103 -32.44 8.87 -8.64
N VAL A 104 -32.05 9.44 -7.48
CA VAL A 104 -31.35 8.73 -6.41
C VAL A 104 -32.14 8.84 -5.12
N THR A 105 -32.57 7.71 -4.60
CA THR A 105 -33.17 7.58 -3.27
C THR A 105 -32.10 7.05 -2.31
N CYS A 106 -31.80 7.84 -1.28
CA CYS A 106 -30.81 7.50 -0.27
C CYS A 106 -31.48 7.10 1.04
N VAL A 107 -30.90 6.15 1.77
CA VAL A 107 -31.29 5.81 3.12
C VAL A 107 -30.08 5.85 4.03
N ASP A 108 -30.17 6.60 5.13
CA ASP A 108 -29.11 6.62 6.15
C ASP A 108 -29.68 6.76 7.56
N LEU A 109 -28.98 6.16 8.53
CA LEU A 109 -29.39 6.18 9.93
C LEU A 109 -29.16 7.54 10.62
N SER A 110 -28.13 8.28 10.20
CA SER A 110 -27.66 9.52 10.84
C SER A 110 -28.22 10.76 10.16
N ALA A 111 -28.88 11.62 10.94
CA ALA A 111 -29.33 12.93 10.45
C ALA A 111 -28.14 13.84 10.10
N LYS A 112 -27.07 13.81 10.88
CA LYS A 112 -25.88 14.63 10.62
C LYS A 112 -25.21 14.24 9.30
N ARG A 113 -24.98 12.94 9.06
CA ARG A 113 -24.41 12.43 7.80
C ARG A 113 -25.31 12.74 6.61
N SER A 114 -26.62 12.59 6.77
CA SER A 114 -27.60 12.95 5.73
C SER A 114 -27.57 14.44 5.41
N MET A 115 -27.38 15.32 6.39
CA MET A 115 -27.18 16.75 6.15
C MET A 115 -25.86 17.03 5.41
N ILE A 116 -24.77 16.35 5.76
CA ILE A 116 -23.49 16.45 5.04
C ILE A 116 -23.68 16.04 3.57
N ASN A 117 -24.35 14.91 3.33
CA ASN A 117 -24.70 14.45 1.98
C ASN A 117 -25.51 15.51 1.22
N ALA A 118 -26.54 16.08 1.85
CA ALA A 118 -27.38 17.09 1.24
C ALA A 118 -26.64 18.40 0.94
N TYR A 119 -25.77 18.90 1.83
CA TYR A 119 -24.94 20.07 1.55
C TYR A 119 -23.92 19.81 0.45
N ARG A 120 -23.27 18.65 0.45
CA ARG A 120 -22.33 18.22 -0.60
C ARG A 120 -22.97 18.24 -1.99
N ASN A 121 -24.22 17.81 -2.08
CA ASN A 121 -24.95 17.60 -3.32
C ASN A 121 -26.09 18.62 -3.53
N GLN A 122 -26.06 19.79 -2.86
CA GLN A 122 -27.14 20.76 -2.81
C GLN A 122 -27.57 21.32 -4.18
N ASP A 123 -26.71 21.23 -5.18
CA ASP A 123 -26.96 21.63 -6.58
C ASP A 123 -27.70 20.55 -7.39
N ARG A 124 -27.80 19.31 -6.90
CA ARG A 124 -28.49 18.20 -7.57
C ARG A 124 -29.96 18.19 -7.25
N ASP A 125 -30.84 18.10 -8.25
CA ASP A 125 -32.29 18.13 -8.13
C ASP A 125 -32.93 16.72 -8.13
N ASN A 126 -32.15 15.70 -8.21
CA ASN A 126 -32.57 14.30 -8.36
C ASN A 126 -32.32 13.43 -7.12
N ILE A 127 -32.04 14.04 -5.95
CA ILE A 127 -31.74 13.30 -4.70
C ILE A 127 -32.84 13.48 -3.67
N GLU A 128 -33.27 12.37 -3.06
CA GLU A 128 -34.13 12.30 -1.89
C GLU A 128 -33.51 11.39 -0.83
N ILE A 129 -33.38 11.89 0.42
CA ILE A 129 -32.72 11.16 1.52
C ILE A 129 -33.76 10.86 2.61
N TYR A 130 -33.95 9.58 2.91
CA TYR A 130 -34.75 9.10 4.06
C TYR A 130 -33.80 8.87 5.23
N VAL A 131 -34.10 9.53 6.36
CA VAL A 131 -33.27 9.47 7.56
C VAL A 131 -33.96 8.61 8.62
N GLY A 132 -33.27 7.57 9.10
CA GLY A 132 -33.78 6.66 10.12
C GLY A 132 -33.34 5.22 9.93
N ASN A 133 -33.88 4.34 10.75
CA ASN A 133 -33.58 2.91 10.66
C ASN A 133 -34.13 2.33 9.36
N PHE A 134 -33.27 1.60 8.64
CA PHE A 134 -33.65 0.97 7.38
C PHE A 134 -34.92 0.08 7.49
N ASN A 135 -35.06 -0.70 8.56
CA ASN A 135 -36.23 -1.57 8.75
C ASN A 135 -37.56 -0.80 8.83
N ASP A 136 -37.53 0.42 9.35
CA ASP A 136 -38.72 1.27 9.47
C ASP A 136 -39.03 1.98 8.14
N ILE A 137 -37.99 2.32 7.37
CA ILE A 137 -38.09 2.99 6.07
C ILE A 137 -38.47 2.02 4.96
N GLU A 138 -37.94 0.79 4.99
CA GLU A 138 -38.06 -0.22 3.92
C GLU A 138 -39.49 -0.41 3.37
N PRO A 139 -40.51 -0.51 4.21
CA PRO A 139 -41.89 -0.72 3.70
C PRO A 139 -42.44 0.46 2.88
N SER A 140 -41.81 1.67 3.00
CA SER A 140 -42.21 2.87 2.27
C SER A 140 -41.44 3.06 0.97
N LEU A 141 -40.38 2.24 0.72
CA LEU A 141 -39.58 2.34 -0.49
C LEU A 141 -40.26 1.69 -1.69
N ASP A 142 -40.03 2.23 -2.87
CA ASP A 142 -40.50 1.64 -4.12
C ASP A 142 -39.81 0.27 -4.38
N CYS A 143 -40.40 -0.55 -5.23
CA CYS A 143 -39.91 -1.86 -5.63
C CYS A 143 -39.58 -1.92 -7.13
N ASP A 144 -39.15 -0.81 -7.72
CA ASP A 144 -38.92 -0.64 -9.14
C ASP A 144 -37.62 0.08 -9.47
N TYR A 145 -36.58 -0.10 -8.63
CA TYR A 145 -35.28 0.50 -8.87
C TYR A 145 -34.49 -0.25 -9.97
N ASP A 146 -33.83 0.53 -10.84
CA ASP A 146 -32.96 0.00 -11.87
C ASP A 146 -31.61 -0.46 -11.27
N LEU A 147 -31.20 0.19 -10.17
CA LEU A 147 -29.98 -0.16 -9.44
C LEU A 147 -30.22 -0.01 -7.94
N VAL A 148 -29.82 -1.03 -7.17
CA VAL A 148 -29.77 -1.01 -5.71
C VAL A 148 -28.31 -1.14 -5.28
N CYS A 149 -27.79 -0.24 -4.43
CA CYS A 149 -26.39 -0.20 -3.99
C CYS A 149 -26.25 -0.40 -2.48
N LEU A 150 -25.37 -1.33 -2.09
CA LEU A 150 -24.90 -1.55 -0.73
C LEU A 150 -23.36 -1.48 -0.74
N ILE A 151 -22.80 -0.33 -0.52
CA ILE A 151 -21.34 -0.10 -0.56
C ILE A 151 -20.81 0.05 0.85
N GLY A 152 -20.20 -1.00 1.42
CA GLY A 152 -19.75 -1.03 2.81
C GLY A 152 -20.91 -1.05 3.82
N VAL A 153 -21.94 -1.83 3.53
CA VAL A 153 -23.18 -1.91 4.34
C VAL A 153 -23.62 -3.36 4.60
N PHE A 154 -23.40 -4.24 3.66
CA PHE A 154 -23.89 -5.63 3.76
C PHE A 154 -23.31 -6.37 4.96
N GLU A 155 -22.10 -6.06 5.37
CA GLU A 155 -21.40 -6.60 6.55
C GLU A 155 -22.15 -6.36 7.87
N TYR A 156 -22.99 -5.32 7.92
CA TYR A 156 -23.80 -4.98 9.10
C TYR A 156 -25.18 -5.66 9.12
N GLY A 157 -25.46 -6.59 8.20
CA GLY A 157 -26.74 -7.29 8.11
C GLY A 157 -27.24 -7.86 9.43
N ASN A 158 -26.33 -8.41 10.28
CA ASN A 158 -26.70 -8.93 11.61
C ASN A 158 -27.13 -7.83 12.61
N SER A 159 -26.75 -6.58 12.39
CA SER A 159 -27.15 -5.45 13.22
C SER A 159 -28.48 -4.84 12.83
N TYR A 160 -28.86 -4.97 11.56
CA TYR A 160 -30.11 -4.46 11.03
C TYR A 160 -31.23 -5.52 11.02
N ILE A 161 -30.90 -6.77 10.74
CA ILE A 161 -31.87 -7.87 10.56
C ILE A 161 -31.76 -8.85 11.72
N HIS A 162 -32.75 -8.84 12.63
CA HIS A 162 -32.74 -9.64 13.85
C HIS A 162 -33.45 -11.00 13.63
N THR A 163 -32.91 -11.79 12.70
CA THR A 163 -33.43 -13.15 12.38
C THR A 163 -32.36 -14.21 12.59
N LYS A 164 -32.68 -15.46 12.28
CA LYS A 164 -31.71 -16.57 12.32
C LYS A 164 -30.78 -16.59 11.12
N THR A 165 -31.16 -15.94 10.03
CA THR A 165 -30.47 -15.87 8.75
C THR A 165 -30.38 -14.42 8.26
N PRO A 166 -29.71 -13.52 9.04
CA PRO A 166 -29.83 -12.07 8.81
C PRO A 166 -29.28 -11.63 7.45
N TYR A 167 -28.25 -12.27 6.93
CA TYR A 167 -27.65 -11.92 5.65
C TYR A 167 -28.46 -12.39 4.46
N GLU A 168 -29.04 -13.60 4.55
CA GLU A 168 -29.96 -14.12 3.55
C GLU A 168 -31.23 -13.26 3.50
N ASP A 169 -31.78 -12.91 4.64
CA ASP A 169 -33.01 -12.10 4.73
C ASP A 169 -32.72 -10.65 4.23
N PHE A 170 -31.59 -10.08 4.59
CA PHE A 170 -31.19 -8.77 4.09
C PHE A 170 -31.02 -8.77 2.57
N PHE A 171 -30.37 -9.80 2.02
CA PHE A 171 -30.21 -9.97 0.58
C PHE A 171 -31.59 -10.07 -0.13
N GLN A 172 -32.53 -10.86 0.40
CA GLN A 172 -33.87 -11.02 -0.17
C GLN A 172 -34.68 -9.71 -0.12
N ILE A 173 -34.55 -8.92 0.97
CA ILE A 173 -35.16 -7.59 1.07
C ILE A 173 -34.64 -6.69 -0.04
N MET A 174 -33.30 -6.68 -0.28
CA MET A 174 -32.72 -5.85 -1.35
C MET A 174 -33.18 -6.28 -2.74
N GLN A 175 -33.26 -7.59 -2.98
CA GLN A 175 -33.79 -8.14 -4.24
C GLN A 175 -35.25 -7.71 -4.53
N LYS A 176 -36.08 -7.55 -3.49
CA LYS A 176 -37.46 -7.07 -3.62
C LYS A 176 -37.59 -5.67 -4.21
N HIS A 177 -36.61 -4.79 -3.90
CA HIS A 177 -36.61 -3.42 -4.36
C HIS A 177 -36.09 -3.24 -5.79
N LYS A 178 -35.40 -4.24 -6.31
CA LYS A 178 -34.82 -4.23 -7.65
C LYS A 178 -35.84 -4.65 -8.71
N LYS A 179 -35.90 -3.95 -9.85
CA LYS A 179 -36.60 -4.44 -11.06
C LYS A 179 -36.07 -5.81 -11.48
N SER A 180 -36.86 -6.59 -12.18
CA SER A 180 -36.42 -7.88 -12.75
C SER A 180 -35.19 -7.72 -13.68
N THR A 181 -35.09 -6.62 -14.39
CA THR A 181 -33.96 -6.25 -15.27
C THR A 181 -32.94 -5.36 -14.58
N GLY A 182 -33.18 -4.95 -13.33
CA GLY A 182 -32.29 -4.08 -12.57
C GLY A 182 -31.07 -4.82 -12.01
N LEU A 183 -30.12 -4.06 -11.46
CA LEU A 183 -28.92 -4.56 -10.81
C LEU A 183 -29.00 -4.36 -9.30
N LEU A 184 -28.45 -5.33 -8.54
CA LEU A 184 -28.11 -5.15 -7.13
C LEU A 184 -26.58 -5.23 -7.01
N VAL A 185 -25.97 -4.23 -6.39
CA VAL A 185 -24.51 -4.14 -6.23
C VAL A 185 -24.17 -4.17 -4.75
N ILE A 186 -23.27 -5.06 -4.37
CA ILE A 186 -22.73 -5.19 -3.01
C ILE A 186 -21.23 -5.05 -3.07
N ALA A 187 -20.67 -4.02 -2.39
CA ALA A 187 -19.22 -3.91 -2.19
C ALA A 187 -18.88 -4.13 -0.71
N ILE A 188 -17.89 -5.00 -0.44
CA ILE A 188 -17.56 -5.46 0.91
C ILE A 188 -16.09 -5.90 0.96
N GLU A 189 -15.45 -5.77 2.14
CA GLU A 189 -14.13 -6.36 2.37
C GLU A 189 -14.16 -7.87 2.28
N ASN A 190 -13.10 -8.43 1.70
CA ASN A 190 -12.87 -9.87 1.75
C ASN A 190 -12.32 -10.27 3.12
N LYS A 191 -12.98 -11.20 3.79
CA LYS A 191 -12.53 -11.81 5.04
C LYS A 191 -11.08 -12.32 4.98
N PHE A 192 -10.65 -12.84 3.82
CA PHE A 192 -9.33 -13.37 3.56
C PHE A 192 -8.45 -12.43 2.72
N GLY A 193 -8.81 -11.13 2.65
CA GLY A 193 -8.00 -10.13 1.95
C GLY A 193 -6.53 -10.17 2.38
N LEU A 194 -5.62 -10.17 1.40
CA LEU A 194 -4.18 -10.29 1.64
C LEU A 194 -3.66 -9.25 2.64
N LYS A 195 -4.24 -8.04 2.65
CA LYS A 195 -3.89 -6.97 3.60
C LYS A 195 -3.94 -7.43 5.07
N TYR A 196 -4.88 -8.29 5.44
CA TYR A 196 -5.00 -8.80 6.82
C TYR A 196 -3.90 -9.80 7.17
N TRP A 197 -3.53 -10.67 6.23
CA TRP A 197 -2.38 -11.58 6.37
C TRP A 197 -1.06 -10.80 6.44
N ALA A 198 -0.96 -9.71 5.68
CA ALA A 198 0.21 -8.84 5.64
C ALA A 198 0.35 -7.92 6.86
N GLY A 199 -0.62 -7.93 7.80
CA GLY A 199 -0.52 -7.21 9.07
C GLY A 199 -1.36 -5.94 9.16
N CYS A 200 -2.42 -5.78 8.34
CA CYS A 200 -3.47 -4.81 8.62
C CYS A 200 -4.38 -5.32 9.74
N LYS A 201 -4.90 -4.39 10.53
CA LYS A 201 -5.99 -4.67 11.47
C LYS A 201 -7.29 -4.87 10.68
N GLU A 202 -8.21 -5.65 11.23
CA GLU A 202 -9.53 -5.81 10.67
C GLU A 202 -10.30 -4.48 10.69
N ASP A 203 -10.98 -4.14 9.59
CA ASP A 203 -11.51 -2.79 9.36
C ASP A 203 -12.59 -2.37 10.36
N HIS A 204 -13.44 -3.30 10.84
CA HIS A 204 -14.58 -3.01 11.70
C HIS A 204 -14.28 -3.20 13.19
N VAL A 205 -13.52 -4.25 13.55
CA VAL A 205 -13.19 -4.61 14.94
C VAL A 205 -11.92 -3.89 15.40
N GLY A 206 -11.00 -3.57 14.49
CA GLY A 206 -9.79 -2.81 14.78
C GLY A 206 -8.67 -3.64 15.44
N THR A 207 -8.78 -4.97 15.47
CA THR A 207 -7.77 -5.88 15.99
C THR A 207 -7.14 -6.71 14.88
N TYR A 208 -5.92 -7.24 15.11
CA TYR A 208 -5.24 -8.09 14.15
C TYR A 208 -5.94 -9.45 14.04
N PHE A 209 -6.07 -9.97 12.82
CA PHE A 209 -6.50 -11.32 12.47
C PHE A 209 -7.95 -11.69 12.84
N SER A 210 -8.74 -10.80 13.46
CA SER A 210 -10.11 -11.11 13.93
C SER A 210 -10.99 -11.75 12.85
N GLY A 211 -11.00 -11.20 11.64
CA GLY A 211 -11.75 -11.78 10.52
C GLY A 211 -11.24 -13.17 10.16
N LEU A 212 -9.92 -13.36 10.05
CA LEU A 212 -9.28 -14.64 9.73
C LEU A 212 -9.64 -15.72 10.76
N GLU A 213 -9.67 -15.38 12.05
CA GLU A 213 -10.01 -16.26 13.17
C GLU A 213 -11.53 -16.47 13.35
N GLY A 214 -12.35 -15.84 12.51
CA GLY A 214 -13.81 -15.99 12.54
C GLY A 214 -14.50 -15.13 13.58
N TYR A 215 -13.89 -14.02 14.01
CA TYR A 215 -14.40 -13.04 14.97
C TYR A 215 -14.66 -13.64 16.37
N PRO A 216 -13.64 -14.13 17.07
CA PRO A 216 -13.79 -14.84 18.34
C PRO A 216 -14.40 -13.97 19.45
N GLU A 217 -14.16 -12.67 19.41
CA GLU A 217 -14.68 -11.69 20.37
C GLU A 217 -16.07 -11.13 20.00
N GLY A 218 -16.67 -11.62 18.93
CA GLY A 218 -17.92 -11.10 18.40
C GLY A 218 -17.72 -9.86 17.50
N GLY A 219 -18.72 -8.99 17.47
CA GLY A 219 -18.74 -7.75 16.66
C GLY A 219 -20.06 -7.56 15.92
N SER A 220 -20.33 -6.31 15.54
CA SER A 220 -21.55 -5.92 14.81
C SER A 220 -21.47 -6.19 13.32
N ALA A 221 -20.28 -6.27 12.75
CA ALA A 221 -20.03 -6.50 11.33
C ALA A 221 -19.40 -7.87 11.07
N ARG A 222 -19.66 -8.42 9.90
CA ARG A 222 -19.07 -9.67 9.40
C ARG A 222 -18.71 -9.53 7.94
N THR A 223 -17.46 -9.81 7.60
CA THR A 223 -17.01 -9.91 6.23
C THR A 223 -17.00 -11.37 5.76
N PHE A 224 -16.97 -11.58 4.45
CA PHE A 224 -17.12 -12.88 3.85
C PHE A 224 -16.01 -13.15 2.83
N THR A 225 -15.70 -14.42 2.61
CA THR A 225 -14.96 -14.87 1.43
C THR A 225 -15.90 -14.92 0.21
N LYS A 226 -15.36 -15.01 -1.00
CA LYS A 226 -16.14 -15.25 -2.23
C LYS A 226 -17.12 -16.40 -2.04
N ARG A 227 -16.65 -17.56 -1.56
CA ARG A 227 -17.49 -18.71 -1.25
C ARG A 227 -18.52 -18.47 -0.14
N GLY A 228 -18.21 -17.61 0.81
CA GLY A 228 -19.16 -17.20 1.85
C GLY A 228 -20.36 -16.47 1.25
N LEU A 229 -20.11 -15.52 0.36
CA LEU A 229 -21.15 -14.77 -0.37
C LEU A 229 -21.94 -15.70 -1.31
N GLU A 230 -21.27 -16.54 -2.10
CA GLU A 230 -21.91 -17.53 -2.97
C GLU A 230 -22.89 -18.46 -2.22
N LYS A 231 -22.54 -18.87 -0.99
CA LYS A 231 -23.44 -19.67 -0.15
C LYS A 231 -24.68 -18.89 0.29
N ILE A 232 -24.55 -17.60 0.61
CA ILE A 232 -25.68 -16.73 0.94
C ILE A 232 -26.61 -16.62 -0.28
N PHE A 233 -26.06 -16.27 -1.44
CA PHE A 233 -26.82 -16.14 -2.69
C PHE A 233 -27.51 -17.46 -3.08
N GLY A 234 -26.79 -18.58 -3.03
CA GLY A 234 -27.32 -19.89 -3.35
C GLY A 234 -28.46 -20.33 -2.41
N ARG A 235 -28.41 -19.99 -1.11
CA ARG A 235 -29.52 -20.25 -0.17
C ARG A 235 -30.75 -19.40 -0.49
N CYS A 236 -30.54 -18.23 -1.10
CA CYS A 236 -31.62 -17.37 -1.60
C CYS A 236 -32.10 -17.75 -3.01
N GLY A 237 -31.51 -18.78 -3.62
CA GLY A 237 -31.86 -19.23 -4.98
C GLY A 237 -31.27 -18.34 -6.09
N GLU A 238 -30.34 -17.46 -5.76
CA GLU A 238 -29.70 -16.57 -6.73
C GLU A 238 -28.47 -17.25 -7.35
N THR A 239 -28.39 -17.24 -8.68
CA THR A 239 -27.31 -17.84 -9.46
C THR A 239 -26.73 -16.89 -10.50
N ASN A 240 -27.37 -15.72 -10.72
CA ASN A 240 -26.94 -14.73 -11.69
C ASN A 240 -26.21 -13.59 -11.01
N TYR A 241 -24.96 -13.84 -10.64
CA TYR A 241 -24.09 -12.87 -10.00
C TYR A 241 -22.69 -12.91 -10.60
N HIS A 242 -21.98 -11.78 -10.55
CA HIS A 242 -20.68 -11.57 -11.16
C HIS A 242 -19.75 -10.86 -10.18
N PHE A 243 -18.56 -11.45 -9.94
CA PHE A 243 -17.58 -10.86 -9.07
C PHE A 243 -16.65 -9.89 -9.80
N TYR A 244 -16.44 -8.76 -9.16
CA TYR A 244 -15.43 -7.76 -9.48
C TYR A 244 -14.52 -7.56 -8.27
N TYR A 245 -13.28 -7.17 -8.55
CA TYR A 245 -12.21 -7.06 -7.56
C TYR A 245 -11.66 -5.63 -7.56
N PRO A 246 -12.23 -4.73 -6.73
CA PRO A 246 -11.72 -3.36 -6.58
C PRO A 246 -10.32 -3.38 -5.96
N TYR A 247 -9.34 -2.81 -6.64
CA TYR A 247 -7.97 -2.73 -6.19
C TYR A 247 -7.57 -1.27 -5.95
N PRO A 248 -6.84 -0.96 -4.86
CA PRO A 248 -6.37 -1.87 -3.80
C PRO A 248 -7.47 -2.33 -2.82
N ASP A 249 -8.57 -1.62 -2.70
CA ASP A 249 -9.81 -2.02 -2.04
C ASP A 249 -11.01 -1.20 -2.56
N TYR A 250 -12.25 -1.54 -2.13
CA TYR A 250 -13.46 -0.86 -2.61
C TYR A 250 -13.60 0.58 -2.09
N LYS A 251 -12.85 0.99 -1.05
CA LYS A 251 -12.96 2.35 -0.48
C LYS A 251 -12.33 3.40 -1.42
N PHE A 252 -11.18 3.09 -2.00
CA PHE A 252 -10.47 3.95 -2.96
C PHE A 252 -9.94 3.15 -4.14
N PRO A 253 -10.82 2.57 -4.96
CA PRO A 253 -10.36 1.74 -6.06
C PRO A 253 -9.72 2.60 -7.15
N THR A 254 -8.52 2.22 -7.57
CA THR A 254 -7.85 2.76 -8.76
C THR A 254 -8.05 1.84 -9.96
N THR A 255 -8.36 0.56 -9.71
CA THR A 255 -8.62 -0.43 -10.74
C THR A 255 -9.75 -1.37 -10.29
N ILE A 256 -10.60 -1.73 -11.22
CA ILE A 256 -11.67 -2.72 -11.04
C ILE A 256 -11.36 -3.89 -11.98
N TYR A 257 -10.96 -5.02 -11.41
CA TYR A 257 -10.82 -6.30 -12.12
C TYR A 257 -12.11 -7.09 -12.09
N SER A 258 -12.22 -8.16 -12.89
CA SER A 258 -13.34 -9.09 -12.87
C SER A 258 -12.88 -10.52 -13.13
N ASP A 259 -13.75 -11.53 -12.94
CA ASP A 259 -13.47 -12.93 -13.33
C ASP A 259 -13.11 -13.09 -14.83
N ARG A 260 -13.44 -12.09 -15.67
CA ARG A 260 -13.12 -12.08 -17.12
C ARG A 260 -11.82 -11.38 -17.48
N ARG A 261 -11.25 -10.62 -16.54
CA ARG A 261 -9.96 -9.93 -16.61
C ARG A 261 -9.38 -9.81 -15.21
N LEU A 262 -8.71 -10.84 -14.76
CA LEU A 262 -7.91 -10.84 -13.54
C LEU A 262 -6.61 -10.05 -13.73
N PRO A 263 -5.94 -9.60 -12.66
CA PRO A 263 -4.63 -8.96 -12.79
C PRO A 263 -3.59 -9.93 -13.35
N TYR A 264 -2.57 -9.37 -14.01
CA TYR A 264 -1.34 -10.07 -14.35
C TYR A 264 -0.27 -9.81 -13.29
N GLU A 265 0.75 -10.64 -13.27
CA GLU A 265 1.94 -10.41 -12.44
C GLU A 265 2.52 -9.00 -12.71
N GLY A 266 2.94 -8.33 -11.64
CA GLY A 266 3.47 -6.98 -11.71
C GLY A 266 2.43 -5.84 -11.67
N GLU A 267 1.15 -6.10 -11.91
CA GLU A 267 0.13 -5.03 -11.92
C GLU A 267 -0.23 -4.47 -10.53
N LEU A 268 -0.08 -5.27 -9.46
CA LEU A 268 -0.55 -4.92 -8.12
C LEU A 268 0.57 -4.29 -7.26
N THR A 269 0.96 -3.08 -7.58
CA THR A 269 2.14 -2.41 -6.98
C THR A 269 1.82 -1.50 -5.79
N ASP A 270 0.60 -0.93 -5.70
CA ASP A 270 0.22 0.06 -4.70
C ASP A 270 -0.69 -0.54 -3.63
N ASN A 271 -0.08 -1.21 -2.63
CA ASN A 271 -0.80 -1.96 -1.60
C ASN A 271 -0.84 -1.26 -0.23
N MET A 272 -0.07 -0.18 -0.05
CA MET A 272 0.06 0.49 1.25
C MET A 272 -1.04 1.54 1.44
N ARG A 273 -2.21 1.13 1.95
CA ARG A 273 -3.43 1.95 2.09
C ARG A 273 -3.90 2.11 3.55
N ASN A 274 -2.99 2.10 4.50
CA ASN A 274 -3.31 2.30 5.91
C ASN A 274 -3.41 3.80 6.27
N PHE A 275 -4.53 4.42 5.93
CA PHE A 275 -4.78 5.84 6.23
C PHE A 275 -5.36 6.07 7.62
N ASP A 276 -6.11 5.11 8.16
CA ASP A 276 -6.91 5.21 9.38
C ASP A 276 -6.17 4.76 10.64
N ARG A 277 -5.17 3.87 10.49
CA ARG A 277 -4.45 3.29 11.62
C ARG A 277 -3.10 2.71 11.22
N ASP A 278 -2.25 2.51 12.22
CA ASP A 278 -0.97 1.84 12.06
C ASP A 278 -1.16 0.37 11.72
N ARG A 279 -0.19 -0.19 10.98
CA ARG A 279 -0.17 -1.62 10.60
C ARG A 279 1.20 -2.24 10.80
N MET A 280 1.25 -3.56 10.82
CA MET A 280 2.49 -4.31 10.58
C MET A 280 2.72 -4.53 9.09
N VAL A 281 3.96 -4.79 8.69
CA VAL A 281 4.36 -5.25 7.36
C VAL A 281 5.08 -6.58 7.52
N LEU A 282 4.31 -7.68 7.47
CA LEU A 282 4.85 -9.02 7.70
C LEU A 282 5.60 -9.57 6.46
N PHE A 283 5.24 -9.09 5.28
CA PHE A 283 5.84 -9.43 3.99
C PHE A 283 5.53 -8.35 2.94
N ARG A 284 6.17 -8.41 1.78
CA ARG A 284 5.92 -7.52 0.65
C ARG A 284 4.70 -8.01 -0.14
N GLU A 285 3.56 -7.30 -0.03
CA GLU A 285 2.28 -7.68 -0.63
C GLU A 285 2.36 -7.83 -2.15
N LYS A 286 3.13 -6.98 -2.85
CA LYS A 286 3.35 -7.09 -4.31
C LYS A 286 3.75 -8.52 -4.71
N TYR A 287 4.80 -9.05 -4.11
CA TYR A 287 5.33 -10.36 -4.48
C TYR A 287 4.42 -11.53 -4.09
N VAL A 288 3.65 -11.38 -2.99
CA VAL A 288 2.67 -12.40 -2.62
C VAL A 288 1.46 -12.35 -3.53
N PHE A 289 1.03 -11.17 -3.98
CA PHE A 289 0.00 -11.06 -5.02
C PHE A 289 0.46 -11.71 -6.32
N ASP A 290 1.70 -11.44 -6.77
CA ASP A 290 2.24 -12.08 -7.97
C ASP A 290 2.19 -13.62 -7.85
N SER A 291 2.61 -14.20 -6.73
CA SER A 291 2.51 -15.64 -6.48
C SER A 291 1.04 -16.14 -6.46
N THR A 292 0.11 -15.35 -5.92
CA THR A 292 -1.32 -15.75 -5.93
C THR A 292 -1.94 -15.66 -7.33
N ILE A 293 -1.42 -14.79 -8.19
CA ILE A 293 -1.82 -14.67 -9.60
C ILE A 293 -1.28 -15.87 -10.38
N GLU A 294 0.00 -16.20 -10.21
CA GLU A 294 0.67 -17.36 -10.83
C GLU A 294 -0.06 -18.68 -10.53
N ASP A 295 -0.53 -18.84 -9.27
CA ASP A 295 -1.22 -20.05 -8.80
C ASP A 295 -2.76 -20.01 -8.94
N ASP A 296 -3.34 -19.01 -9.63
CA ASP A 296 -4.80 -18.83 -9.82
C ASP A 296 -5.60 -18.65 -8.52
N TYR A 297 -5.00 -18.03 -7.47
CA TYR A 297 -5.66 -17.78 -6.17
C TYR A 297 -5.96 -16.30 -5.90
N PHE A 298 -5.75 -15.41 -6.86
CA PHE A 298 -5.96 -13.97 -6.66
C PHE A 298 -7.38 -13.67 -6.13
N ASP A 299 -8.42 -14.33 -6.64
CA ASP A 299 -9.82 -14.11 -6.26
C ASP A 299 -10.09 -14.43 -4.79
N LEU A 300 -9.33 -15.37 -4.19
CA LEU A 300 -9.41 -15.69 -2.77
C LEU A 300 -8.76 -14.60 -1.89
N PHE A 301 -7.66 -13.98 -2.36
CA PHE A 301 -6.84 -13.05 -1.60
C PHE A 301 -7.05 -11.58 -1.97
N SER A 302 -7.86 -11.25 -2.97
CA SER A 302 -8.27 -9.87 -3.24
C SER A 302 -8.79 -9.20 -1.96
N ASN A 303 -8.43 -7.94 -1.71
CA ASN A 303 -8.77 -7.26 -0.45
C ASN A 303 -10.26 -6.96 -0.30
N SER A 304 -10.98 -6.87 -1.41
CA SER A 304 -12.42 -6.55 -1.43
C SER A 304 -13.10 -7.21 -2.60
N TYR A 305 -14.41 -7.36 -2.48
CA TYR A 305 -15.30 -7.76 -3.57
C TYR A 305 -16.30 -6.65 -3.88
N MET A 306 -16.64 -6.54 -5.14
CA MET A 306 -17.87 -5.93 -5.60
C MET A 306 -18.64 -6.99 -6.39
N VAL A 307 -19.85 -7.30 -5.94
CA VAL A 307 -20.70 -8.30 -6.59
C VAL A 307 -21.85 -7.59 -7.28
N VAL A 308 -22.00 -7.84 -8.57
CA VAL A 308 -23.14 -7.38 -9.38
C VAL A 308 -24.09 -8.54 -9.57
N ILE A 309 -25.30 -8.41 -9.05
CA ILE A 309 -26.39 -9.40 -9.16
C ILE A 309 -27.37 -8.90 -10.22
N GLY A 310 -27.58 -9.68 -11.26
CA GLY A 310 -28.41 -9.35 -12.42
C GLY A 310 -27.67 -9.52 -13.74
N GLU A 311 -28.02 -8.71 -14.74
CA GLU A 311 -27.40 -8.82 -16.06
C GLU A 311 -25.90 -8.48 -15.99
N LEU A 312 -25.11 -9.27 -16.73
CA LEU A 312 -23.65 -9.14 -16.75
C LEU A 312 -23.24 -7.81 -17.41
N PRO A 313 -22.56 -6.89 -16.73
CA PRO A 313 -22.04 -5.70 -17.34
C PRO A 313 -21.04 -6.01 -18.47
N GLN A 314 -21.08 -5.23 -19.55
CA GLN A 314 -20.15 -5.39 -20.67
C GLN A 314 -18.72 -4.99 -20.30
N THR A 315 -18.56 -4.04 -19.38
CA THR A 315 -17.25 -3.64 -18.85
C THR A 315 -16.67 -4.74 -17.97
N ILE A 316 -15.48 -5.22 -18.33
CA ILE A 316 -14.78 -6.31 -17.64
C ILE A 316 -13.57 -5.84 -16.83
N TYR A 317 -13.14 -4.60 -17.09
CA TYR A 317 -12.00 -3.96 -16.44
C TYR A 317 -12.14 -2.46 -16.53
N SER A 318 -11.75 -1.75 -15.46
CA SER A 318 -11.66 -0.29 -15.44
C SER A 318 -10.44 0.16 -14.65
N LYS A 319 -9.63 1.07 -15.19
CA LYS A 319 -8.49 1.69 -14.50
C LYS A 319 -8.63 3.20 -14.53
N TYR A 320 -8.38 3.85 -13.39
CA TYR A 320 -8.52 5.28 -13.18
C TYR A 320 -7.16 5.95 -13.03
N SER A 321 -6.94 7.06 -13.72
CA SER A 321 -5.73 7.89 -13.63
C SER A 321 -5.99 9.11 -12.72
N ASN A 322 -6.42 8.87 -11.49
CA ASN A 322 -6.84 9.93 -10.56
C ASN A 322 -5.69 10.74 -9.93
N ASP A 323 -4.46 10.31 -10.09
CA ASP A 323 -3.23 10.99 -9.70
C ASP A 323 -2.79 12.07 -10.69
N ARG A 324 -3.48 12.15 -11.86
CA ARG A 324 -3.20 13.13 -12.90
C ARG A 324 -3.92 14.46 -12.67
N ASP A 325 -3.38 15.51 -13.25
CA ASP A 325 -4.08 16.80 -13.39
C ASP A 325 -5.43 16.62 -14.11
N GLY A 326 -6.43 17.43 -13.77
CA GLY A 326 -7.78 17.33 -14.35
C GLY A 326 -7.82 17.26 -15.87
N ARG A 327 -6.87 17.92 -16.57
CA ARG A 327 -6.74 17.89 -18.03
C ARG A 327 -6.39 16.52 -18.61
N TYR A 328 -5.90 15.60 -17.78
CA TYR A 328 -5.39 14.28 -18.18
C TYR A 328 -6.02 13.13 -17.40
N GLU A 329 -7.06 13.44 -16.61
CA GLU A 329 -7.73 12.44 -15.78
C GLU A 329 -8.66 11.56 -16.63
N LEU A 330 -8.32 10.28 -16.71
CA LEU A 330 -8.98 9.31 -17.58
C LEU A 330 -9.44 8.08 -16.79
N ARG A 331 -10.46 7.42 -17.36
CA ARG A 331 -10.79 6.03 -17.09
C ARG A 331 -10.53 5.19 -18.37
N THR A 332 -9.79 4.11 -18.21
CA THR A 332 -9.57 3.12 -19.29
C THR A 332 -10.40 1.89 -18.99
N ASP A 333 -11.37 1.61 -19.87
CA ASP A 333 -12.26 0.46 -19.76
C ASP A 333 -11.90 -0.60 -20.81
N ILE A 334 -11.95 -1.89 -20.44
CA ILE A 334 -12.04 -2.99 -21.39
C ILE A 334 -13.50 -3.44 -21.43
N VAL A 335 -14.09 -3.38 -22.62
CA VAL A 335 -15.53 -3.62 -22.83
C VAL A 335 -15.71 -4.76 -23.82
N GLU A 336 -16.57 -5.73 -23.45
CA GLU A 336 -17.00 -6.79 -24.37
C GLU A 336 -18.17 -6.29 -25.23
N THR A 337 -18.01 -6.36 -26.54
CA THR A 337 -19.04 -6.02 -27.52
C THR A 337 -19.39 -7.27 -28.35
N PRO A 338 -20.51 -7.28 -29.08
CA PRO A 338 -20.81 -8.37 -30.00
C PRO A 338 -19.74 -8.59 -31.10
N ALA A 339 -18.93 -7.58 -31.38
CA ALA A 339 -17.85 -7.64 -32.36
C ALA A 339 -16.49 -8.08 -31.77
N GLY A 340 -16.39 -8.19 -30.44
CA GLY A 340 -15.16 -8.51 -29.72
C GLY A 340 -14.88 -7.54 -28.60
N LYS A 341 -13.69 -7.65 -27.99
CA LYS A 341 -13.26 -6.73 -26.92
C LYS A 341 -12.73 -5.44 -27.52
N VAL A 342 -13.01 -4.32 -26.86
CA VAL A 342 -12.47 -2.99 -27.18
C VAL A 342 -11.94 -2.34 -25.92
N VAL A 343 -11.01 -1.40 -26.11
CA VAL A 343 -10.50 -0.53 -25.03
C VAL A 343 -11.09 0.86 -25.24
N ARG A 344 -11.64 1.46 -24.18
CA ARG A 344 -12.17 2.82 -24.22
C ARG A 344 -11.41 3.71 -23.25
N LYS A 345 -10.94 4.86 -23.71
CA LYS A 345 -10.42 5.93 -22.86
C LYS A 345 -11.48 6.99 -22.70
N VAL A 346 -12.00 7.12 -21.47
CA VAL A 346 -13.13 7.98 -21.12
C VAL A 346 -12.60 9.15 -20.28
N PRO A 347 -12.84 10.42 -20.68
CA PRO A 347 -12.43 11.57 -19.89
C PRO A 347 -13.24 11.64 -18.59
N MET A 348 -12.57 11.83 -17.45
CA MET A 348 -13.21 11.95 -16.13
C MET A 348 -13.60 13.38 -15.80
N THR A 349 -13.08 14.36 -16.54
CA THR A 349 -13.37 15.79 -16.40
C THR A 349 -13.69 16.38 -17.77
N GLU A 350 -14.35 17.54 -17.79
CA GLU A 350 -14.59 18.26 -19.05
C GLU A 350 -13.29 18.73 -19.71
N GLU A 351 -12.28 19.07 -18.88
CA GLU A 351 -10.96 19.52 -19.35
C GLU A 351 -10.17 18.39 -20.05
N ALA A 352 -10.39 17.14 -19.64
CA ALA A 352 -9.72 15.96 -20.24
C ALA A 352 -10.27 15.58 -21.64
N ARG A 353 -11.45 16.10 -22.05
CA ARG A 353 -12.03 15.79 -23.36
C ARG A 353 -11.12 16.16 -24.52
N ALA A 354 -10.40 17.28 -24.42
CA ALA A 354 -9.46 17.72 -25.46
C ALA A 354 -8.32 16.70 -25.61
N HIS A 355 -7.78 16.22 -24.49
CA HIS A 355 -6.70 15.23 -24.48
C HIS A 355 -7.14 13.89 -25.12
N VAL A 356 -8.35 13.42 -24.79
CA VAL A 356 -8.89 12.18 -25.39
C VAL A 356 -9.15 12.33 -26.90
N ARG A 357 -9.65 13.50 -27.34
CA ARG A 357 -9.88 13.77 -28.78
C ARG A 357 -8.58 13.78 -29.57
N GLU A 358 -7.48 14.28 -29.00
CA GLU A 358 -6.19 14.36 -29.66
C GLU A 358 -5.59 12.98 -30.00
N MET A 359 -6.03 11.89 -29.34
CA MET A 359 -5.50 10.53 -29.57
C MET A 359 -5.78 10.03 -31.01
N GLU A 360 -6.91 10.38 -31.62
CA GLU A 360 -7.19 10.01 -33.01
C GLU A 360 -6.25 10.71 -34.00
N ALA A 361 -5.94 11.98 -33.77
CA ALA A 361 -4.97 12.72 -34.57
C ALA A 361 -3.53 12.20 -34.35
N ALA A 362 -3.20 11.78 -33.14
CA ALA A 362 -1.93 11.14 -32.82
C ALA A 362 -1.78 9.80 -33.55
N TYR A 363 -2.82 8.98 -33.59
CA TYR A 363 -2.86 7.73 -34.36
C TYR A 363 -2.47 7.96 -35.81
N GLN A 364 -3.14 8.90 -36.49
CA GLN A 364 -2.89 9.19 -37.89
C GLN A 364 -1.45 9.66 -38.14
N ALA A 365 -0.94 10.53 -37.29
CA ALA A 365 0.42 11.06 -37.42
C ALA A 365 1.50 10.00 -37.15
N LEU A 366 1.28 9.11 -36.18
CA LEU A 366 2.20 8.00 -35.89
C LEU A 366 2.18 6.94 -37.00
N CYS A 367 1.02 6.64 -37.58
CA CYS A 367 0.93 5.77 -38.77
C CYS A 367 1.76 6.30 -39.95
N GLU A 368 1.71 7.62 -40.20
CA GLU A 368 2.53 8.25 -41.25
C GLU A 368 4.04 8.14 -40.93
N ARG A 369 4.42 8.40 -39.66
CA ARG A 369 5.82 8.33 -39.20
C ARG A 369 6.41 6.93 -39.36
N TYR A 370 5.66 5.90 -38.95
CA TYR A 370 6.15 4.53 -38.88
C TYR A 370 5.77 3.67 -40.08
N GLU A 371 5.24 4.29 -41.16
CA GLU A 371 4.91 3.57 -42.40
C GLU A 371 6.15 2.86 -42.96
N GLY A 372 6.07 1.54 -43.11
CA GLY A 372 7.16 0.70 -43.61
C GLY A 372 8.19 0.25 -42.55
N SER A 373 8.07 0.65 -41.27
CA SER A 373 9.00 0.24 -40.22
C SER A 373 8.75 -1.19 -39.69
N GLY A 374 7.52 -1.72 -39.87
CA GLY A 374 7.05 -2.94 -39.22
C GLY A 374 6.48 -2.71 -37.80
N LEU A 375 6.48 -1.49 -37.27
CA LEU A 375 5.77 -1.11 -36.07
C LEU A 375 4.32 -0.75 -36.41
N HIS A 376 3.38 -1.44 -35.80
CA HIS A 376 1.96 -1.17 -35.93
C HIS A 376 1.50 -0.18 -34.84
N ILE A 377 0.58 0.69 -35.18
CA ILE A 377 -0.08 1.59 -34.24
C ILE A 377 -1.51 1.11 -34.09
N ASN A 378 -1.94 0.82 -32.86
CA ASN A 378 -3.29 0.38 -32.57
C ASN A 378 -4.30 1.44 -33.05
N PRO A 379 -5.29 1.13 -33.90
CA PRO A 379 -6.24 2.11 -34.43
C PRO A 379 -7.01 2.83 -33.32
N CYS A 380 -7.20 4.14 -33.45
CA CYS A 380 -8.01 4.95 -32.55
C CYS A 380 -9.17 5.60 -33.31
N MET A 381 -10.37 5.55 -32.75
CA MET A 381 -11.55 6.25 -33.19
C MET A 381 -12.17 7.06 -32.06
N TYR A 382 -12.34 8.37 -32.28
CA TYR A 382 -13.00 9.23 -31.29
C TYR A 382 -14.51 9.31 -31.56
N HIS A 383 -15.31 9.03 -30.53
CA HIS A 383 -16.77 9.10 -30.57
C HIS A 383 -17.25 10.49 -30.10
N GLU A 384 -17.51 11.38 -31.03
CA GLU A 384 -17.85 12.81 -30.75
C GLU A 384 -19.06 13.00 -29.82
N GLN A 385 -20.08 12.17 -29.94
CA GLN A 385 -21.32 12.32 -29.14
C GLN A 385 -21.11 11.85 -27.70
N GLU A 386 -20.46 10.72 -27.53
CA GLU A 386 -20.20 10.07 -26.25
C GLU A 386 -18.95 10.63 -25.55
N GLY A 387 -18.00 11.15 -26.33
CA GLY A 387 -16.80 11.84 -25.85
C GLY A 387 -15.68 10.93 -25.38
N TYR A 388 -15.58 9.69 -25.88
CA TYR A 388 -14.49 8.76 -25.57
C TYR A 388 -13.72 8.36 -26.83
N ALA A 389 -12.47 7.92 -26.65
CA ALA A 389 -11.68 7.26 -27.68
C ALA A 389 -11.77 5.73 -27.53
N GLU A 390 -11.96 5.02 -28.66
CA GLU A 390 -12.07 3.56 -28.71
C GLU A 390 -10.95 2.95 -29.54
N PHE A 391 -10.41 1.85 -29.05
CA PHE A 391 -9.33 1.09 -29.64
C PHE A 391 -9.74 -0.39 -29.73
N PRO A 392 -9.39 -1.14 -30.77
CA PRO A 392 -9.43 -2.60 -30.73
C PRO A 392 -8.63 -3.13 -29.53
N PHE A 393 -9.11 -4.19 -28.92
CA PHE A 393 -8.32 -4.89 -27.91
C PHE A 393 -7.30 -5.79 -28.61
N GLU A 394 -6.04 -5.43 -28.53
CA GLU A 394 -4.94 -6.19 -29.11
C GLU A 394 -4.50 -7.31 -28.15
N GLN A 395 -4.09 -8.43 -28.75
CA GLN A 395 -3.52 -9.57 -28.02
C GLN A 395 -2.00 -9.57 -28.16
N GLY A 396 -1.30 -10.05 -27.15
CA GLY A 396 0.15 -10.12 -27.15
C GLY A 396 0.72 -10.00 -25.73
N THR A 397 2.02 -10.22 -25.63
CA THR A 397 2.77 -9.99 -24.39
C THR A 397 3.44 -8.62 -24.48
N THR A 398 3.45 -7.83 -23.42
CA THR A 398 4.15 -6.56 -23.43
C THR A 398 5.66 -6.79 -23.60
N LEU A 399 6.33 -5.87 -24.28
CA LEU A 399 7.78 -5.91 -24.41
C LEU A 399 8.46 -5.92 -23.03
N GLU A 400 7.89 -5.19 -22.08
CA GLU A 400 8.31 -5.18 -20.68
C GLU A 400 8.31 -6.59 -20.08
N THR A 401 7.21 -7.32 -20.18
CA THR A 401 7.10 -8.70 -19.67
C THR A 401 8.14 -9.64 -20.31
N LEU A 402 8.36 -9.51 -21.63
CA LEU A 402 9.38 -10.31 -22.33
C LEU A 402 10.80 -9.98 -21.85
N MET A 403 11.08 -8.70 -21.57
CA MET A 403 12.36 -8.28 -20.99
C MET A 403 12.54 -8.80 -19.56
N ASP A 404 11.50 -8.77 -18.72
CA ASP A 404 11.52 -9.33 -17.39
C ASP A 404 11.75 -10.85 -17.39
N GLN A 405 11.15 -11.58 -18.35
CA GLN A 405 11.44 -13.00 -18.54
C GLN A 405 12.91 -13.23 -18.88
N CYS A 406 13.49 -12.44 -19.77
CA CYS A 406 14.91 -12.53 -20.09
C CYS A 406 15.81 -12.31 -18.87
N LEU A 407 15.46 -11.36 -17.99
CA LEU A 407 16.22 -11.10 -16.75
C LEU A 407 16.10 -12.29 -15.78
N SER A 408 14.88 -12.79 -15.56
CA SER A 408 14.63 -13.93 -14.67
C SER A 408 15.38 -15.19 -15.09
N GLU A 409 15.47 -15.43 -16.40
CA GLU A 409 16.20 -16.54 -17.02
C GLU A 409 17.71 -16.26 -17.16
N LYS A 410 18.19 -15.08 -16.78
CA LYS A 410 19.58 -14.60 -16.99
C LYS A 410 20.00 -14.62 -18.45
N ASN A 411 19.06 -14.43 -19.35
CA ASN A 411 19.25 -14.41 -20.80
C ASN A 411 19.51 -12.98 -21.29
N LEU A 412 20.68 -12.44 -20.96
CA LEU A 412 21.06 -11.08 -21.35
C LEU A 412 21.13 -10.88 -22.89
N ASP A 413 21.49 -11.94 -23.64
CA ASP A 413 21.49 -11.89 -25.11
C ASP A 413 20.07 -11.76 -25.67
N GLY A 414 19.07 -12.38 -25.00
CA GLY A 414 17.66 -12.23 -25.34
C GLY A 414 17.19 -10.82 -25.08
N PHE A 415 17.48 -10.28 -23.91
CA PHE A 415 17.19 -8.89 -23.53
C PHE A 415 17.78 -7.92 -24.56
N GLN A 416 19.06 -8.09 -24.92
CA GLN A 416 19.76 -7.24 -25.87
C GLN A 416 19.08 -7.26 -27.24
N ARG A 417 18.69 -8.42 -27.76
CA ARG A 417 17.98 -8.51 -29.06
C ARG A 417 16.64 -7.79 -29.05
N LEU A 418 15.88 -7.86 -27.95
CA LEU A 418 14.62 -7.12 -27.81
C LEU A 418 14.88 -5.62 -27.77
N PHE A 419 15.90 -5.18 -27.04
CA PHE A 419 16.27 -3.76 -26.97
C PHE A 419 16.80 -3.24 -28.30
N ASP A 420 17.63 -3.98 -29.02
CA ASP A 420 18.14 -3.61 -30.34
C ASP A 420 16.99 -3.43 -31.36
N LYS A 421 16.02 -4.35 -31.37
CA LYS A 421 14.84 -4.23 -32.22
C LYS A 421 13.98 -3.03 -31.83
N TYR A 422 13.79 -2.78 -30.54
CA TYR A 422 13.11 -1.59 -30.06
C TYR A 422 13.82 -0.31 -30.54
N TRP A 423 15.14 -0.24 -30.40
CA TRP A 423 15.94 0.90 -30.85
C TRP A 423 15.85 1.11 -32.38
N GLU A 424 15.90 0.04 -33.16
CA GLU A 424 15.70 0.08 -34.62
C GLU A 424 14.34 0.71 -34.96
N LEU A 425 13.27 0.31 -34.29
CA LEU A 425 11.92 0.83 -34.51
C LEU A 425 11.79 2.30 -34.10
N VAL A 426 12.28 2.69 -32.94
CA VAL A 426 12.22 4.08 -32.45
C VAL A 426 13.00 5.03 -33.38
N SER A 427 14.19 4.62 -33.81
CA SER A 427 15.08 5.41 -34.67
C SER A 427 14.70 5.38 -36.15
N TYR A 428 13.70 4.56 -36.52
CA TYR A 428 13.27 4.47 -37.93
C TYR A 428 12.78 5.81 -38.48
N ARG A 429 13.17 6.10 -39.71
CA ARG A 429 12.68 7.25 -40.51
C ARG A 429 12.33 6.79 -41.92
N LYS A 430 11.07 6.98 -42.29
CA LYS A 430 10.65 6.80 -43.65
C LYS A 430 11.35 7.80 -44.56
N GLU A 431 11.82 7.37 -45.75
CA GLU A 431 12.42 8.27 -46.75
C GLU A 431 11.43 9.38 -47.15
N GLY A 432 11.88 10.63 -47.09
CA GLY A 432 11.06 11.81 -47.41
C GLY A 432 10.09 12.25 -46.30
N TYR A 433 10.08 11.59 -45.14
CA TYR A 433 9.29 12.05 -43.99
C TYR A 433 9.85 13.36 -43.42
N THR A 434 9.01 14.39 -43.40
CA THR A 434 9.38 15.75 -42.92
C THR A 434 8.58 16.14 -41.64
N GLY A 435 7.68 15.26 -41.19
CA GLY A 435 6.89 15.50 -39.99
C GLY A 435 7.74 15.48 -38.71
N ASN A 436 7.26 16.15 -37.69
CA ASN A 436 7.88 16.18 -36.37
C ASN A 436 6.86 15.68 -35.33
N ILE A 437 6.76 14.38 -35.24
CA ILE A 437 5.87 13.71 -34.28
C ILE A 437 6.69 12.72 -33.45
N ALA A 438 6.52 12.73 -32.15
CA ALA A 438 7.12 11.80 -31.23
C ALA A 438 6.08 11.30 -30.21
N ASP A 439 6.06 10.02 -29.94
CA ASP A 439 5.35 9.45 -28.81
C ASP A 439 6.32 9.41 -27.63
N TYR A 440 6.08 10.30 -26.67
CA TYR A 440 6.93 10.41 -25.48
C TYR A 440 6.73 9.22 -24.54
N ASP A 441 5.60 8.52 -24.65
CA ASP A 441 5.26 7.34 -23.83
C ASP A 441 5.47 6.01 -24.57
N LEU A 442 6.38 5.99 -25.55
CA LEU A 442 6.79 4.78 -26.27
C LEU A 442 7.69 3.90 -25.36
N ILE A 443 7.18 3.54 -24.20
CA ILE A 443 7.84 2.68 -23.19
C ILE A 443 7.51 1.20 -23.45
N PHE A 444 8.27 0.32 -22.82
CA PHE A 444 8.16 -1.13 -23.08
C PHE A 444 6.79 -1.71 -22.68
N ALA A 445 6.14 -1.15 -21.66
CA ALA A 445 4.79 -1.54 -21.23
C ALA A 445 3.71 -1.22 -22.29
N ASN A 446 3.95 -0.24 -23.17
CA ASN A 446 3.00 0.22 -24.18
C ASN A 446 3.21 -0.43 -25.56
N ILE A 447 4.07 -1.45 -25.65
CA ILE A 447 4.31 -2.20 -26.89
C ILE A 447 3.93 -3.65 -26.66
N LEU A 448 2.96 -4.14 -27.43
CA LEU A 448 2.62 -5.57 -27.48
C LEU A 448 3.44 -6.27 -28.55
N VAL A 449 3.90 -7.47 -28.24
CA VAL A 449 4.66 -8.35 -29.13
C VAL A 449 3.89 -9.64 -29.33
N ASP A 450 3.56 -9.94 -30.58
CA ASP A 450 2.98 -11.21 -31.02
C ASP A 450 3.84 -11.74 -32.20
N GLY A 451 4.79 -12.60 -31.87
CA GLY A 451 5.80 -13.08 -32.82
C GLY A 451 6.63 -11.94 -33.39
N GLU A 452 6.54 -11.73 -34.71
CA GLU A 452 7.24 -10.65 -35.39
C GLU A 452 6.46 -9.31 -35.38
N ASN A 453 5.19 -9.34 -34.98
CA ASN A 453 4.33 -8.16 -34.97
C ASN A 453 4.52 -7.39 -33.67
N TRP A 454 4.87 -6.13 -33.79
CA TRP A 454 5.00 -5.20 -32.68
C TRP A 454 3.96 -4.10 -32.83
N THR A 455 3.12 -3.89 -31.78
CA THR A 455 2.00 -2.97 -31.81
C THR A 455 2.05 -2.01 -30.63
N VAL A 456 2.07 -0.70 -30.91
CA VAL A 456 1.93 0.34 -29.88
C VAL A 456 0.45 0.45 -29.50
N ILE A 457 0.13 0.30 -28.21
CA ILE A 457 -1.24 0.26 -27.69
C ILE A 457 -1.64 1.51 -26.90
N ASP A 458 -0.68 2.29 -26.44
CA ASP A 458 -0.91 3.54 -25.73
C ASP A 458 0.05 4.62 -26.24
N TYR A 459 -0.49 5.72 -26.74
CA TYR A 459 0.26 6.84 -27.31
C TYR A 459 -0.39 8.19 -26.98
N GLU A 460 -0.99 8.30 -25.80
CA GLU A 460 -1.68 9.51 -25.35
C GLU A 460 -0.74 10.72 -25.15
N TRP A 461 0.57 10.48 -25.01
CA TRP A 461 1.58 11.52 -24.80
C TRP A 461 2.36 11.86 -26.05
N THR A 462 1.66 11.85 -27.18
CA THR A 462 2.25 12.25 -28.47
C THR A 462 2.44 13.77 -28.53
N THR A 463 3.61 14.19 -29.02
CA THR A 463 3.97 15.61 -29.14
C THR A 463 4.47 15.94 -30.55
N LYS A 464 4.27 17.21 -30.96
CA LYS A 464 4.85 17.80 -32.16
C LYS A 464 6.13 18.56 -31.89
N GLU A 465 6.58 18.59 -30.65
CA GLU A 465 7.91 19.14 -30.30
C GLU A 465 8.99 18.20 -30.79
N THR A 466 10.18 18.76 -31.04
CA THR A 466 11.33 17.96 -31.43
C THR A 466 11.86 17.18 -30.23
N VAL A 467 11.74 15.87 -30.26
CA VAL A 467 12.31 14.95 -29.27
C VAL A 467 13.30 14.05 -30.01
N GLU A 468 14.50 13.89 -29.48
CA GLU A 468 15.49 12.99 -30.04
C GLU A 468 15.12 11.52 -29.79
N ASP A 469 15.37 10.65 -30.78
CA ASP A 469 15.05 9.22 -30.63
C ASP A 469 15.79 8.58 -29.44
N LYS A 470 17.04 9.00 -29.20
CA LYS A 470 17.83 8.55 -28.05
C LYS A 470 17.26 9.01 -26.71
N GLU A 471 16.57 10.16 -26.66
CA GLU A 471 15.84 10.63 -25.48
C GLU A 471 14.65 9.69 -25.16
N ILE A 472 13.87 9.33 -26.19
CA ILE A 472 12.75 8.38 -26.04
C ILE A 472 13.26 7.02 -25.54
N ALA A 473 14.31 6.48 -26.19
CA ALA A 473 14.87 5.19 -25.82
C ALA A 473 15.51 5.21 -24.43
N PHE A 474 16.23 6.28 -24.06
CA PHE A 474 16.75 6.45 -22.71
C PHE A 474 15.63 6.52 -21.67
N ARG A 475 14.56 7.28 -21.94
CA ARG A 475 13.39 7.37 -21.07
C ARG A 475 12.76 5.99 -20.83
N ALA A 476 12.57 5.22 -21.91
CA ALA A 476 11.96 3.90 -21.81
C ALA A 476 12.74 2.97 -20.87
N ILE A 477 14.07 2.87 -21.02
CA ILE A 477 14.90 2.02 -20.16
C ILE A 477 15.05 2.59 -18.75
N TYR A 478 15.12 3.91 -18.61
CA TYR A 478 15.19 4.57 -17.31
C TYR A 478 13.93 4.33 -16.48
N CYS A 479 12.74 4.54 -17.04
CA CYS A 479 11.47 4.23 -16.39
C CYS A 479 11.37 2.73 -16.06
N TYR A 480 11.74 1.86 -16.99
CA TYR A 480 11.76 0.42 -16.78
C TYR A 480 12.59 0.00 -15.55
N ILE A 481 13.79 0.56 -15.40
CA ILE A 481 14.65 0.24 -14.24
C ILE A 481 14.04 0.78 -12.93
N LEU A 482 13.44 1.97 -12.94
CA LEU A 482 12.88 2.59 -11.73
C LEU A 482 11.65 1.85 -11.17
N GLU A 483 10.91 1.13 -11.99
CA GLU A 483 9.65 0.50 -11.59
C GLU A 483 9.82 -0.77 -10.75
N ASP A 484 10.95 -1.50 -10.90
CA ASP A 484 11.19 -2.72 -10.13
C ASP A 484 12.66 -2.88 -9.71
N GLU A 485 12.90 -3.11 -8.40
CA GLU A 485 14.24 -3.34 -7.84
C GLU A 485 14.98 -4.52 -8.50
N LYS A 486 14.27 -5.52 -9.02
CA LYS A 486 14.85 -6.66 -9.73
C LYS A 486 15.59 -6.24 -11.00
N ARG A 487 15.25 -5.09 -11.56
CA ARG A 487 15.83 -4.53 -12.79
C ARG A 487 17.10 -3.72 -12.55
N ASN A 488 17.48 -3.48 -11.28
CA ASN A 488 18.70 -2.74 -10.90
C ASN A 488 20.01 -3.47 -11.27
N GLU A 489 19.94 -4.74 -11.67
CA GLU A 489 21.11 -5.49 -12.17
C GLU A 489 21.53 -5.06 -13.58
N LEU A 490 20.68 -4.32 -14.30
CA LEU A 490 20.99 -3.81 -15.64
C LEU A 490 22.08 -2.74 -15.58
N ASN A 491 23.07 -2.87 -16.46
CA ASN A 491 24.13 -1.88 -16.59
C ASN A 491 23.68 -0.71 -17.48
N LEU A 492 23.15 0.34 -16.84
CA LEU A 492 22.66 1.53 -17.54
C LEU A 492 23.78 2.23 -18.35
N ASP A 493 25.02 2.25 -17.86
CA ASP A 493 26.15 2.86 -18.56
C ASP A 493 26.42 2.17 -19.92
N TYR A 494 26.28 0.85 -19.97
CA TYR A 494 26.41 0.10 -21.22
C TYR A 494 25.29 0.46 -22.21
N ILE A 495 24.08 0.59 -21.76
CA ILE A 495 22.93 0.99 -22.60
C ILE A 495 23.09 2.43 -23.09
N MET A 496 23.54 3.34 -22.25
CA MET A 496 23.84 4.72 -22.64
C MET A 496 24.90 4.76 -23.74
N GLN A 497 25.93 3.92 -23.65
CA GLN A 497 26.95 3.79 -24.67
C GLN A 497 26.36 3.34 -26.02
N GLN A 498 25.45 2.37 -26.02
CA GLN A 498 24.77 1.90 -27.22
C GLN A 498 23.91 2.98 -27.87
N LEU A 499 23.21 3.76 -27.08
CA LEU A 499 22.37 4.88 -27.52
C LEU A 499 23.18 6.12 -27.90
N ASN A 500 24.50 6.11 -27.66
CA ASN A 500 25.39 7.28 -27.78
C ASN A 500 24.84 8.48 -26.97
N VAL A 501 24.45 8.20 -25.70
CA VAL A 501 23.99 9.18 -24.72
C VAL A 501 25.13 9.47 -23.76
N THR A 502 25.50 10.73 -23.62
CA THR A 502 26.49 11.20 -22.62
C THR A 502 25.84 11.36 -21.24
N GLU A 503 26.65 11.43 -20.18
CA GLU A 503 26.13 11.65 -18.83
C GLU A 503 25.38 12.98 -18.68
N ASP A 504 25.87 14.03 -19.32
CA ASP A 504 25.23 15.35 -19.33
C ASP A 504 23.84 15.29 -20.01
N GLU A 505 23.72 14.55 -21.13
CA GLU A 505 22.43 14.31 -21.80
C GLU A 505 21.51 13.44 -20.94
N ALA A 506 22.03 12.42 -20.30
CA ALA A 506 21.25 11.56 -19.41
C ALA A 506 20.68 12.36 -18.20
N GLU A 507 21.47 13.29 -17.64
CA GLU A 507 20.99 14.18 -16.59
C GLU A 507 19.91 15.14 -17.12
N GLU A 508 20.07 15.68 -18.33
CA GLU A 508 19.04 16.49 -18.99
C GLU A 508 17.76 15.70 -19.21
N TYR A 509 17.85 14.45 -19.69
CA TYR A 509 16.68 13.60 -19.93
C TYR A 509 15.96 13.21 -18.62
N ARG A 510 16.69 12.90 -17.55
CA ARG A 510 16.11 12.70 -16.21
C ARG A 510 15.36 13.95 -15.72
N HIS A 511 15.93 15.13 -15.97
CA HIS A 511 15.28 16.39 -15.62
C HIS A 511 14.01 16.64 -16.45
N LYS A 512 14.04 16.37 -17.77
CA LYS A 512 12.85 16.44 -18.62
C LYS A 512 11.77 15.49 -18.17
N GLU A 513 12.12 14.26 -17.79
CA GLU A 513 11.16 13.31 -17.22
C GLU A 513 10.50 13.86 -15.95
N ALA A 514 11.26 14.43 -15.03
CA ALA A 514 10.71 15.05 -13.82
C ALA A 514 9.75 16.21 -14.14
N ILE A 515 10.06 17.02 -15.17
CA ILE A 515 9.17 18.08 -15.66
C ILE A 515 7.89 17.48 -16.26
N PHE A 516 8.03 16.41 -17.06
CA PHE A 516 6.91 15.72 -17.66
C PHE A 516 5.98 15.14 -16.58
N GLN A 517 6.50 14.42 -15.61
CA GLN A 517 5.72 13.89 -14.50
C GLN A 517 5.00 15.00 -13.73
N LYS A 518 5.66 16.12 -13.48
CA LYS A 518 5.02 17.28 -12.85
C LYS A 518 3.93 17.92 -13.72
N LYS A 519 4.05 17.89 -15.04
CA LYS A 519 2.99 18.32 -15.98
C LYS A 519 1.79 17.38 -15.89
N VAL A 520 2.03 16.06 -15.84
CA VAL A 520 1.00 15.03 -15.78
C VAL A 520 0.24 15.09 -14.46
N THR A 521 0.93 15.14 -13.33
CA THR A 521 0.32 15.15 -12.00
C THR A 521 -0.17 16.55 -11.56
N GLY A 522 0.36 17.61 -12.14
CA GLY A 522 0.02 18.98 -11.80
C GLY A 522 0.40 19.33 -10.36
N LYS A 523 -0.60 19.70 -9.57
CA LYS A 523 -0.46 20.02 -8.13
C LYS A 523 -1.02 18.91 -7.24
N ARG A 524 -1.53 17.83 -7.80
CA ARG A 524 -2.13 16.73 -7.02
C ARG A 524 -1.05 16.00 -6.24
N LYS A 525 -1.37 15.64 -5.00
CA LYS A 525 -0.58 14.73 -4.18
C LYS A 525 -0.99 13.30 -4.45
N SER A 526 -0.01 12.44 -4.53
CA SER A 526 -0.24 10.99 -4.59
C SER A 526 -0.89 10.48 -3.29
N MET A 527 -1.58 9.36 -3.36
CA MET A 527 -2.16 8.74 -2.16
C MET A 527 -1.08 8.37 -1.13
N GLY A 528 0.13 8.04 -1.58
CA GLY A 528 1.29 7.81 -0.71
C GLY A 528 1.70 9.06 0.08
N GLU A 529 1.76 10.23 -0.59
CA GLU A 529 2.06 11.51 0.08
C GLU A 529 0.95 11.92 1.06
N ILE A 530 -0.33 11.70 0.70
CA ILE A 530 -1.47 11.94 1.60
C ILE A 530 -1.37 11.03 2.84
N ARG A 531 -1.06 9.74 2.68
CA ARG A 531 -0.86 8.82 3.79
C ARG A 531 0.28 9.27 4.70
N ALA A 532 1.42 9.65 4.12
CA ALA A 532 2.57 10.15 4.87
C ALA A 532 2.21 11.42 5.67
N ALA A 533 1.40 12.32 5.07
CA ALA A 533 0.95 13.54 5.73
C ALA A 533 -0.07 13.25 6.87
N ILE A 534 -0.93 12.25 6.75
CA ILE A 534 -1.81 11.77 7.82
C ILE A 534 -0.98 11.17 8.98
N GLY A 535 0.19 10.58 8.67
CA GLY A 535 1.16 10.15 9.66
C GLY A 535 0.94 8.75 10.21
N THR A 536 0.19 7.89 9.51
CA THR A 536 0.06 6.48 9.91
C THR A 536 1.36 5.72 9.68
N TYR A 537 1.70 4.86 10.64
CA TYR A 537 2.95 4.11 10.67
C TYR A 537 2.80 2.69 10.13
N ALA A 538 3.84 2.21 9.47
CA ALA A 538 3.95 0.82 9.02
C ALA A 538 5.20 0.20 9.67
N ALA A 539 4.99 -0.70 10.63
CA ALA A 539 6.05 -1.38 11.37
C ALA A 539 6.49 -2.65 10.63
N ASP A 540 7.81 -2.83 10.47
CA ASP A 540 8.40 -4.10 10.03
C ASP A 540 8.81 -4.92 11.26
N PRO A 541 8.04 -5.95 11.66
CA PRO A 541 8.35 -6.74 12.85
C PRO A 541 9.65 -7.52 12.72
N LYS A 542 10.05 -7.91 11.51
CA LYS A 542 11.31 -8.62 11.28
C LYS A 542 12.50 -7.73 11.62
N LYS A 543 12.49 -6.50 11.10
CA LYS A 543 13.52 -5.51 11.40
C LYS A 543 13.56 -5.18 12.89
N LEU A 544 12.40 -4.98 13.53
CA LEU A 544 12.31 -4.73 14.98
C LEU A 544 12.87 -5.91 15.81
N MET A 545 12.60 -7.15 15.40
CA MET A 545 13.17 -8.33 16.07
C MET A 545 14.67 -8.44 15.85
N GLU A 546 15.16 -8.16 14.66
CA GLU A 546 16.61 -8.17 14.36
C GLU A 546 17.33 -7.11 15.19
N GLU A 547 16.80 -5.89 15.27
CA GLU A 547 17.32 -4.81 16.12
C GLU A 547 17.30 -5.21 17.61
N HIS A 548 16.21 -5.81 18.08
CA HIS A 548 16.11 -6.26 19.48
C HIS A 548 17.04 -7.44 19.80
N LEU A 549 17.21 -8.38 18.89
CA LEU A 549 18.17 -9.46 19.05
C LEU A 549 19.61 -8.92 19.09
N GLN A 550 19.93 -7.94 18.27
CA GLN A 550 21.23 -7.28 18.29
C GLN A 550 21.46 -6.56 19.62
N GLU A 551 20.47 -5.81 20.15
CA GLU A 551 20.55 -5.19 21.47
C GLU A 551 20.79 -6.23 22.59
N ILE A 552 20.13 -7.39 22.52
CA ILE A 552 20.34 -8.47 23.50
C ILE A 552 21.75 -9.03 23.39
N LEU A 553 22.27 -9.26 22.19
CA LEU A 553 23.62 -9.76 21.98
C LEU A 553 24.66 -8.76 22.47
N ASP A 554 24.47 -7.48 22.17
CA ASP A 554 25.35 -6.38 22.56
C ASP A 554 25.38 -6.15 24.10
N GLU A 555 24.37 -6.60 24.81
CA GLU A 555 24.28 -6.50 26.26
C GLU A 555 24.71 -7.78 27.00
N ARG A 556 25.18 -8.82 26.31
CA ARG A 556 25.67 -10.07 26.92
C ARG A 556 27.11 -9.93 27.36
N ILE A 557 27.44 -10.67 28.43
CA ILE A 557 28.81 -10.85 28.88
C ILE A 557 29.45 -11.96 28.05
N GLN A 558 30.59 -11.66 27.42
CA GLN A 558 31.36 -12.65 26.66
C GLN A 558 32.61 -13.07 27.44
N LEU A 559 32.94 -14.34 27.36
CA LEU A 559 34.10 -14.95 27.98
C LEU A 559 35.03 -15.48 26.88
N TYR A 560 36.32 -15.25 27.08
CA TYR A 560 37.34 -15.80 26.21
C TYR A 560 38.35 -16.60 27.02
N PHE A 561 38.86 -17.71 26.48
CA PHE A 561 39.77 -18.60 27.14
C PHE A 561 41.08 -18.66 26.34
N ASP A 562 42.20 -18.35 26.99
CA ASP A 562 43.53 -18.49 26.41
C ASP A 562 44.22 -19.73 26.97
N ARG A 563 44.45 -20.70 26.11
CA ARG A 563 45.17 -21.99 26.41
C ARG A 563 46.65 -21.90 26.01
N GLY A 564 47.19 -20.71 25.86
CA GLY A 564 48.60 -20.45 25.52
C GLY A 564 48.83 -20.05 24.07
N GLN A 565 47.77 -19.76 23.30
CA GLN A 565 47.82 -19.25 21.93
C GLN A 565 47.20 -17.83 21.77
N GLY A 566 46.78 -17.22 22.88
CA GLY A 566 46.05 -15.98 22.91
C GLY A 566 44.53 -16.15 22.81
N PHE A 567 43.79 -15.04 22.96
CA PHE A 567 42.35 -15.05 22.87
C PHE A 567 41.87 -15.09 21.41
N CYS A 568 40.83 -15.88 21.13
CA CYS A 568 40.19 -15.97 19.80
C CYS A 568 38.70 -16.24 19.93
N GLU A 569 37.92 -15.85 18.94
CA GLU A 569 36.45 -16.03 18.90
C GLU A 569 36.06 -17.54 18.94
N SER A 570 36.85 -18.43 18.36
CA SER A 570 36.53 -19.83 18.38
C SER A 570 36.64 -20.49 19.78
N ASP A 571 37.31 -19.84 20.73
CA ASP A 571 37.40 -20.24 22.13
C ASP A 571 36.77 -19.18 23.04
N SER A 572 35.56 -18.76 22.68
CA SER A 572 34.73 -17.83 23.43
C SER A 572 33.32 -18.36 23.61
N ARG A 573 32.61 -17.87 24.62
CA ARG A 573 31.21 -18.13 24.84
C ARG A 573 30.52 -16.99 25.57
N TYR A 574 29.22 -16.80 25.34
CA TYR A 574 28.40 -15.89 26.12
C TYR A 574 27.95 -16.56 27.43
N VAL A 575 27.84 -15.73 28.49
CA VAL A 575 27.29 -16.20 29.76
C VAL A 575 25.77 -16.34 29.61
N PRO A 576 25.19 -17.55 29.81
CA PRO A 576 23.75 -17.73 29.73
C PRO A 576 22.99 -16.88 30.74
N ASP A 577 21.85 -16.33 30.36
CA ASP A 577 20.88 -15.64 31.22
C ASP A 577 21.42 -14.45 32.02
N VAL A 578 22.55 -13.86 31.61
CA VAL A 578 23.16 -12.68 32.26
C VAL A 578 23.27 -11.54 31.23
N TYR A 579 22.62 -10.42 31.50
CA TYR A 579 22.56 -9.25 30.65
C TYR A 579 23.04 -7.98 31.40
N VAL A 580 23.79 -7.13 30.71
CA VAL A 580 24.36 -5.89 31.27
C VAL A 580 23.29 -4.92 31.77
N LYS A 581 22.10 -4.90 31.18
CA LYS A 581 21.01 -4.01 31.58
C LYS A 581 20.52 -4.24 33.01
N GLU A 582 20.78 -5.39 33.60
CA GLU A 582 20.45 -5.69 35.02
C GLU A 582 21.34 -4.93 36.00
N ARG A 583 22.43 -4.30 35.53
CA ARG A 583 23.42 -3.52 36.27
C ARG A 583 24.14 -4.27 37.39
N GLN A 584 23.46 -5.13 38.17
CA GLN A 584 24.02 -5.99 39.21
C GLN A 584 24.13 -7.41 38.67
N ILE A 585 25.35 -7.92 38.48
CA ILE A 585 25.62 -9.20 37.88
C ILE A 585 26.24 -10.10 38.95
N GLU A 586 25.65 -11.26 39.21
CA GLU A 586 26.15 -12.28 40.11
C GLU A 586 26.07 -13.63 39.36
N THR A 587 27.22 -14.24 39.06
CA THR A 587 27.27 -15.46 38.28
C THR A 587 28.44 -16.35 38.71
N THR A 588 28.29 -17.64 38.49
CA THR A 588 29.35 -18.63 38.67
C THR A 588 29.73 -19.21 37.30
N LEU A 589 31.00 -19.12 36.99
CA LEU A 589 31.57 -19.53 35.69
C LEU A 589 32.48 -20.72 35.91
N THR A 590 32.48 -21.66 34.99
CA THR A 590 33.42 -22.79 34.95
C THR A 590 34.55 -22.50 34.00
N VAL A 591 35.81 -22.66 34.46
CA VAL A 591 37.02 -22.43 33.69
C VAL A 591 37.84 -23.74 33.75
N GLU A 592 38.12 -24.30 32.58
CA GLU A 592 38.88 -25.56 32.46
C GLU A 592 40.33 -25.37 32.92
N GLY A 593 40.95 -26.43 33.44
CA GLY A 593 42.27 -26.41 34.09
C GLY A 593 43.46 -26.15 33.17
N ASP A 594 43.29 -26.25 31.86
CA ASP A 594 44.29 -25.89 30.85
C ASP A 594 44.30 -24.44 30.44
N VAL A 595 43.37 -23.65 30.89
CA VAL A 595 43.26 -22.19 30.62
C VAL A 595 44.33 -21.42 31.41
N ARG A 596 45.16 -20.62 30.71
CA ARG A 596 46.22 -19.80 31.29
C ARG A 596 45.74 -18.39 31.69
N ASN A 597 44.89 -17.83 30.81
CA ASN A 597 44.28 -16.54 31.00
C ASN A 597 42.79 -16.65 30.69
N PHE A 598 41.99 -15.98 31.45
CA PHE A 598 40.54 -15.95 31.31
C PHE A 598 40.10 -14.47 31.17
N ARG A 599 39.47 -14.11 30.07
CA ARG A 599 39.01 -12.76 29.77
C ARG A 599 37.50 -12.69 29.91
N VAL A 600 37.03 -11.66 30.58
CA VAL A 600 35.63 -11.28 30.70
C VAL A 600 35.43 -9.96 30.02
N ASP A 601 34.56 -9.95 29.00
CA ASP A 601 34.09 -8.74 28.33
C ASP A 601 32.72 -8.38 28.91
N PRO A 602 32.65 -7.37 29.77
CA PRO A 602 31.44 -7.05 30.54
C PRO A 602 30.37 -6.35 29.71
N ALA A 603 30.72 -5.80 28.56
CA ALA A 603 29.85 -5.11 27.60
C ALA A 603 30.61 -4.93 26.28
N ASP A 604 29.93 -4.54 25.22
CA ASP A 604 30.48 -4.16 23.92
C ASP A 604 30.42 -2.63 23.65
N LYS A 605 30.30 -1.86 24.71
CA LYS A 605 30.22 -0.40 24.69
C LYS A 605 30.96 0.23 25.87
N PRO A 606 31.30 1.54 25.82
CA PRO A 606 31.91 2.23 26.94
C PRO A 606 31.07 2.05 28.22
N CYS A 607 31.75 1.71 29.32
CA CYS A 607 31.06 1.42 30.60
C CYS A 607 31.95 1.69 31.82
N VAL A 608 31.31 1.76 32.99
CA VAL A 608 31.95 1.67 34.29
C VAL A 608 31.67 0.30 34.88
N VAL A 609 32.72 -0.44 35.17
CA VAL A 609 32.62 -1.74 35.84
C VAL A 609 33.12 -1.63 37.29
N LYS A 610 32.30 -2.07 38.22
CA LYS A 610 32.65 -2.14 39.64
C LYS A 610 32.60 -3.59 40.08
N LEU A 611 33.76 -4.23 40.18
CA LEU A 611 33.90 -5.56 40.78
C LEU A 611 33.62 -5.47 42.27
N GLN A 612 32.65 -6.20 42.72
CA GLN A 612 32.25 -6.29 44.15
C GLN A 612 32.88 -7.52 44.79
N GLN A 613 32.91 -8.65 44.04
CA GLN A 613 33.46 -9.92 44.49
C GLN A 613 34.03 -10.69 43.31
N LEU A 614 35.16 -11.33 43.53
CA LEU A 614 35.73 -12.33 42.65
C LEU A 614 36.30 -13.44 43.50
N LEU A 615 35.77 -14.65 43.36
CA LEU A 615 36.29 -15.84 44.03
C LEU A 615 36.82 -16.82 42.99
N TRP A 616 37.92 -17.44 43.29
CA TRP A 616 38.50 -18.59 42.55
C TRP A 616 38.45 -19.82 43.44
N ASN A 617 37.64 -20.83 43.06
CA ASN A 617 37.39 -22.02 43.87
C ASN A 617 37.02 -21.66 45.34
N GLY A 618 36.15 -20.69 45.53
CA GLY A 618 35.71 -20.19 46.82
C GLY A 618 36.70 -19.27 47.59
N MET A 619 37.91 -19.04 47.04
CA MET A 619 38.93 -18.17 47.64
C MET A 619 38.88 -16.76 47.06
N PRO A 620 38.88 -15.68 47.85
CA PRO A 620 38.77 -14.32 47.35
C PRO A 620 40.03 -13.89 46.59
N VAL A 621 39.84 -13.32 45.40
CA VAL A 621 40.89 -12.75 44.56
C VAL A 621 40.93 -11.24 44.80
N THR A 622 42.11 -10.70 45.11
CA THR A 622 42.29 -9.25 45.26
C THR A 622 42.38 -8.59 43.90
N PHE A 623 41.87 -7.34 43.80
CA PHE A 623 41.85 -6.59 42.51
C PHE A 623 43.19 -5.94 42.18
N GLU A 624 44.28 -6.65 42.38
CA GLU A 624 45.64 -6.21 42.09
C GLU A 624 45.98 -6.49 40.61
N LYS A 625 46.80 -5.63 40.01
CA LYS A 625 47.22 -5.77 38.57
C LYS A 625 47.93 -7.09 38.23
N LYS A 626 48.56 -7.75 39.23
CA LYS A 626 49.16 -9.03 39.02
C LYS A 626 48.18 -10.18 38.78
N PHE A 627 46.90 -10.03 39.19
CA PHE A 627 45.83 -11.01 39.01
C PHE A 627 44.86 -10.59 37.89
N ILE A 628 44.60 -9.25 37.81
CA ILE A 628 43.62 -8.70 36.85
C ILE A 628 44.31 -7.66 35.98
N GLU A 629 44.43 -7.92 34.68
CA GLU A 629 44.80 -6.98 33.67
C GLU A 629 43.53 -6.45 32.97
N THR A 630 43.57 -5.21 32.49
CA THR A 630 42.42 -4.59 31.83
C THR A 630 42.85 -3.45 30.91
N ASN A 631 42.12 -3.23 29.83
CA ASN A 631 42.26 -2.03 28.98
C ASN A 631 41.53 -0.81 29.56
N GLY A 632 40.77 -0.97 30.63
CA GLY A 632 40.10 0.10 31.33
C GLY A 632 40.99 0.92 32.26
N LYS A 633 40.61 2.17 32.52
CA LYS A 633 41.27 3.03 33.53
C LYS A 633 40.77 2.69 34.91
N GLN A 634 41.63 2.19 35.79
CA GLN A 634 41.27 1.98 37.18
C GLN A 634 41.07 3.30 37.90
N VAL A 635 39.88 3.52 38.47
CA VAL A 635 39.45 4.68 39.24
C VAL A 635 39.77 4.50 40.71
N LYS A 636 39.50 3.31 41.21
CA LYS A 636 39.84 2.83 42.55
C LYS A 636 39.89 1.30 42.55
N PRO A 637 40.42 0.62 43.58
CA PRO A 637 40.44 -0.83 43.59
C PRO A 637 39.06 -1.44 43.25
N GLY A 638 39.03 -2.31 42.21
CA GLY A 638 37.81 -2.97 41.75
C GLY A 638 36.88 -2.08 40.86
N THR A 639 37.22 -0.82 40.59
CA THR A 639 36.40 0.03 39.73
C THR A 639 37.18 0.49 38.51
N TYR A 640 36.66 0.18 37.34
CA TYR A 640 37.31 0.44 36.07
C TYR A 640 36.38 1.25 35.15
N LEU A 641 36.92 2.22 34.41
CA LEU A 641 36.25 3.03 33.41
C LEU A 641 36.80 2.69 32.02
N PHE A 642 35.94 2.30 31.14
CA PHE A 642 36.23 1.95 29.76
C PHE A 642 35.66 3.00 28.81
N ALA A 643 36.51 3.57 27.94
CA ALA A 643 36.10 4.45 26.85
C ALA A 643 36.15 3.75 25.48
N THR A 644 36.25 2.45 25.46
CA THR A 644 36.31 1.60 24.28
C THR A 644 35.02 0.78 24.10
N ALA A 645 34.72 0.39 22.89
CA ALA A 645 33.68 -0.57 22.57
C ALA A 645 34.07 -2.04 22.83
N ASP A 646 35.31 -2.29 23.31
CA ASP A 646 35.83 -3.61 23.67
C ASP A 646 36.40 -3.57 25.10
N PRO A 647 35.55 -3.32 26.13
CA PRO A 647 35.96 -3.37 27.53
C PRO A 647 36.31 -4.77 27.97
N ASN A 648 37.47 -4.96 28.60
CA ASN A 648 37.87 -6.30 29.04
C ASN A 648 38.58 -6.34 30.38
N LEU A 649 38.42 -7.46 31.06
CA LEU A 649 39.07 -7.84 32.33
C LEU A 649 39.73 -9.20 32.11
N VAL A 650 41.05 -9.29 32.20
CA VAL A 650 41.81 -10.52 32.01
C VAL A 650 42.30 -11.03 33.37
N LEU A 651 41.89 -12.23 33.74
CA LEU A 651 42.33 -12.93 34.95
C LEU A 651 43.49 -13.84 34.63
N HIS A 652 44.63 -13.62 35.24
CA HIS A 652 45.84 -14.43 35.08
C HIS A 652 45.81 -15.65 36.00
N VAL A 653 45.43 -16.84 35.47
CA VAL A 653 45.29 -18.09 36.23
C VAL A 653 46.62 -18.51 36.81
N GLU A 654 47.72 -18.45 36.03
CA GLU A 654 49.04 -18.79 36.51
C GLU A 654 49.48 -17.94 37.74
N ALA A 655 49.13 -16.68 37.76
CA ALA A 655 49.43 -15.78 38.87
C ALA A 655 48.65 -16.19 40.15
N LEU A 656 47.38 -16.64 39.97
CA LEU A 656 46.57 -17.15 41.10
C LEU A 656 47.20 -18.40 41.69
N VAL A 657 47.64 -19.33 40.85
CA VAL A 657 48.30 -20.60 41.29
C VAL A 657 49.62 -20.29 41.99
N MET A 658 50.44 -19.40 41.45
CA MET A 658 51.71 -18.95 42.10
C MET A 658 51.46 -18.26 43.45
N ALA A 659 50.29 -17.64 43.67
CA ALA A 659 49.88 -17.06 44.94
C ALA A 659 49.32 -18.07 45.93
N GLY A 660 49.32 -19.37 45.58
CA GLY A 660 48.91 -20.49 46.44
C GLY A 660 47.41 -20.81 46.34
N MET A 661 46.69 -20.32 45.33
CA MET A 661 45.32 -20.73 45.08
C MET A 661 45.30 -22.11 44.39
N ARG A 662 44.34 -22.96 44.78
CA ARG A 662 44.18 -24.28 44.17
C ARG A 662 43.68 -24.15 42.73
N ALA A 663 44.32 -24.92 41.81
CA ALA A 663 43.78 -25.18 40.49
C ALA A 663 43.25 -26.62 40.45
N GLU A 664 42.13 -26.82 39.81
CA GLU A 664 41.42 -28.08 39.57
C GLU A 664 41.27 -28.34 38.07
N GLU A 665 40.79 -29.51 37.67
CA GLU A 665 40.47 -29.79 36.26
C GLU A 665 39.35 -28.87 35.74
N GLU A 666 38.40 -28.52 36.61
CA GLU A 666 37.36 -27.51 36.40
C GLU A 666 37.35 -26.53 37.57
N ASN A 667 37.71 -25.30 37.29
CA ASN A 667 37.74 -24.23 38.31
C ASN A 667 36.45 -23.42 38.35
N GLN A 668 35.97 -23.06 39.51
CA GLN A 668 34.79 -22.23 39.70
C GLN A 668 35.22 -20.81 39.93
N VAL A 669 34.69 -19.89 39.12
CA VAL A 669 34.85 -18.44 39.26
C VAL A 669 33.54 -17.81 39.61
N GLU A 670 33.40 -17.34 40.86
CA GLU A 670 32.24 -16.58 41.26
C GLU A 670 32.51 -15.08 41.03
N LEU A 671 31.69 -14.46 40.23
CA LEU A 671 31.83 -13.07 39.84
C LEU A 671 30.61 -12.27 40.25
N LYS A 672 30.86 -11.20 41.03
CA LYS A 672 29.84 -10.22 41.35
C LYS A 672 30.32 -8.83 40.94
N MET A 673 29.58 -8.19 40.04
CA MET A 673 29.94 -6.87 39.51
C MET A 673 28.71 -6.02 39.20
N GLU A 674 28.95 -4.71 39.19
CA GLU A 674 27.99 -3.72 38.69
C GLU A 674 28.54 -3.14 37.40
N VAL A 675 27.75 -3.18 36.31
CA VAL A 675 28.11 -2.63 35.00
C VAL A 675 27.17 -1.48 34.66
N SER A 676 27.71 -0.31 34.43
CA SER A 676 26.94 0.91 34.08
C SER A 676 27.40 1.46 32.74
N PRO A 677 26.63 1.25 31.65
CA PRO A 677 26.95 1.86 30.33
C PRO A 677 27.05 3.39 30.43
N VAL A 678 27.98 3.98 29.70
CA VAL A 678 28.18 5.43 29.58
C VAL A 678 28.38 5.78 28.11
N SER A 679 28.14 7.06 27.73
CA SER A 679 28.48 7.48 26.36
C SER A 679 30.00 7.56 26.21
N ALA A 680 30.52 7.38 24.98
CA ALA A 680 31.94 7.49 24.68
C ALA A 680 32.50 8.87 25.10
N GLU A 681 31.74 9.93 24.85
CA GLU A 681 32.09 11.30 25.21
C GLU A 681 32.22 11.48 26.73
N ALA A 682 31.23 10.97 27.49
CA ALA A 682 31.25 11.02 28.96
C ALA A 682 32.42 10.20 29.54
N ALA A 683 32.74 9.04 28.97
CA ALA A 683 33.86 8.20 29.37
C ALA A 683 35.23 8.93 29.13
N GLU A 684 35.41 9.55 27.99
CA GLU A 684 36.62 10.31 27.68
C GLU A 684 36.78 11.54 28.58
N GLU A 685 35.70 12.27 28.86
CA GLU A 685 35.69 13.40 29.78
C GLU A 685 36.08 12.96 31.19
N MET A 686 35.50 11.87 31.70
CA MET A 686 35.84 11.30 33.00
C MET A 686 37.30 10.86 33.07
N ILE A 687 37.85 10.24 32.04
CA ILE A 687 39.27 9.86 31.95
C ILE A 687 40.18 11.11 31.99
N SER A 688 39.78 12.15 31.27
CA SER A 688 40.50 13.42 31.26
C SER A 688 40.51 14.08 32.66
N MET A 689 39.38 14.03 33.35
CA MET A 689 39.31 14.54 34.74
C MET A 689 40.18 13.72 35.71
N ILE A 690 40.15 12.38 35.58
CA ILE A 690 41.01 11.52 36.41
C ILE A 690 42.50 11.81 36.19
N LYS A 691 42.92 12.00 34.92
CA LYS A 691 44.32 12.37 34.58
C LYS A 691 44.76 13.71 35.15
N LYS A 692 43.81 14.62 35.46
CA LYS A 692 44.10 15.92 36.06
C LYS A 692 44.17 15.88 37.60
N LEU A 693 43.59 14.85 38.20
CA LEU A 693 43.50 14.69 39.65
C LEU A 693 44.66 13.83 40.23
N PHE A 694 45.30 13.05 39.38
CA PHE A 694 46.43 12.18 39.70
C PHE A 694 47.59 12.43 38.70
#